data_1702c95925bbf7e236a4ce39aae09e7b
#
_entry.id   1702c95925bbf7e236a4ce39aae09e7b
#
_cell.length_a   1.000
_cell.length_b   1.000
_cell.length_c   1.000
_cell.angle_alpha   90.00
_cell.angle_beta   90.00
_cell.angle_gamma   90.00
#
_symmetry.space_group_name_H-M   'P 1'
#
loop_
_entity.id
_entity.type
_entity.pdbx_description
1 polymer ?
#
loop_
_entity_poly.entity_id
_entity_poly.type
_entity_poly.pdbx_seq_one_letter_code
_entity_poly.pdbx_strand_id
1 'polypeptide(L)'
;MPGMLLVLLVTLSLYLVTMPQTITLEDAGLFQMICHKGGIGHPPGYPLFILSCQAFVNLPVFEQDVVAGNLMSALFASAACSVLLIVLRQLQVTGLLSVSLALVYGLSATFWSQAIIVEVYSLAVLLFLICLSLSLAYRDSEQVKYLLWLALVYGLALSNHWPLQGLGTPALLAILAPKARLIVRFLWVPANFLAIVALIALGLAPYLTLFQSSPEFSIYGPVESGADFLKYITRAAYTDQAVLAGISDKISYQWWLVERSALQLTLPLGVLAGLGCLLSFKLLPRHLSVALVLLYLGGTSMLNLMLGFEFNDQGVATFKPYPVISYVALVIWLGIAVRWLIDSVGQRVPWLRQTLPVLLVVLVFLGNFPAFHNSDNGFAQAYGELVLEKVPEGSVLFVQGDTGIGVIGFLHYVRNQRPDVELRSWNNLVFSNRLVSPYMPLGQQAKLRNEFIRKSEKAVFSTIPRVEEGLNTGLLFQHNVESGHYCDQNLHGYMERLVAFDRLDVLSNGHEKELLFGLLLEFSRLHIALVSENNAVDGAIEMELATMAMLEQTFPGKLALLEFLFRNGGNVMQKQQLELLVEAAAAQMRPKESVRIKALLEEFQGRAALLAPAKLDLAAGHFERSIALNPQPGNTSVCPLYKTYRQLNVQASADDLLSRFDGKICD
;
A
#
# COMPACT_ATOMS: atom_id res chain seq x y z
N MET A 1 29.43 -11.19 19.47
CA MET A 1 29.57 -9.78 19.07
C MET A 1 29.97 -9.59 17.60
N PRO A 2 31.06 -10.19 17.04
CA PRO A 2 31.48 -9.88 15.66
C PRO A 2 30.40 -10.18 14.60
N GLY A 3 29.64 -11.27 14.71
CA GLY A 3 28.59 -11.59 13.76
C GLY A 3 27.39 -10.61 13.77
N MET A 4 27.05 -10.03 14.93
CA MET A 4 26.01 -8.99 15.01
C MET A 4 26.44 -7.70 14.32
N LEU A 5 27.69 -7.28 14.57
CA LEU A 5 28.26 -6.10 13.93
C LEU A 5 28.36 -6.29 12.41
N LEU A 6 28.76 -7.47 11.96
CA LEU A 6 28.81 -7.82 10.54
C LEU A 6 27.42 -7.72 9.89
N VAL A 7 26.39 -8.34 10.49
CA VAL A 7 25.01 -8.26 9.98
C VAL A 7 24.53 -6.81 9.92
N LEU A 8 24.73 -6.04 11.00
CA LEU A 8 24.35 -4.64 11.07
C LEU A 8 25.03 -3.82 9.97
N LEU A 9 26.34 -3.93 9.82
CA LEU A 9 27.10 -3.12 8.86
C LEU A 9 26.76 -3.50 7.41
N VAL A 10 26.63 -4.79 7.09
CA VAL A 10 26.31 -5.26 5.73
C VAL A 10 24.90 -4.80 5.33
N THR A 11 23.89 -5.00 6.20
CA THR A 11 22.53 -4.58 5.89
C THR A 11 22.40 -3.06 5.82
N LEU A 12 23.02 -2.33 6.76
CA LEU A 12 22.99 -0.88 6.75
C LEU A 12 23.65 -0.31 5.49
N SER A 13 24.85 -0.79 5.13
CA SER A 13 25.53 -0.32 3.92
C SER A 13 24.68 -0.54 2.66
N LEU A 14 24.01 -1.70 2.57
CA LEU A 14 23.15 -2.01 1.44
C LEU A 14 21.92 -1.10 1.39
N TYR A 15 21.27 -0.87 2.53
CA TYR A 15 20.13 0.04 2.61
C TYR A 15 20.50 1.47 2.27
N LEU A 16 21.65 1.96 2.73
CA LEU A 16 22.16 3.30 2.38
C LEU A 16 22.40 3.48 0.87
N VAL A 17 22.87 2.43 0.19
CA VAL A 17 23.12 2.46 -1.26
C VAL A 17 21.81 2.39 -2.07
N THR A 18 20.76 1.77 -1.52
CA THR A 18 19.51 1.53 -2.24
C THR A 18 18.34 2.40 -1.76
N MET A 19 18.50 3.21 -0.71
CA MET A 19 17.44 4.08 -0.23
C MET A 19 17.19 5.26 -1.18
N PRO A 20 15.93 5.62 -1.44
CA PRO A 20 15.58 6.80 -2.24
C PRO A 20 16.13 8.09 -1.63
N GLN A 21 16.59 8.99 -2.51
CA GLN A 21 17.00 10.36 -2.18
C GLN A 21 15.86 11.35 -2.44
N THR A 22 14.82 10.91 -3.17
CA THR A 22 13.61 11.67 -3.48
C THR A 22 12.42 11.18 -2.67
N ILE A 23 11.38 12.02 -2.56
CA ILE A 23 10.13 11.64 -1.90
C ILE A 23 9.46 10.49 -2.69
N THR A 24 8.92 9.51 -1.97
CA THR A 24 8.23 8.36 -2.57
C THR A 24 6.74 8.39 -2.26
N LEU A 25 5.96 7.65 -3.03
CA LEU A 25 4.57 7.33 -2.72
C LEU A 25 4.47 6.36 -1.51
N GLU A 26 3.37 5.71 -1.31
CA GLU A 26 2.98 5.01 -0.07
C GLU A 26 2.73 6.03 1.06
N ASP A 27 2.79 5.60 2.31
CA ASP A 27 2.66 6.51 3.44
C ASP A 27 3.96 7.29 3.72
N ALA A 28 5.07 6.96 3.03
CA ALA A 28 6.37 7.55 3.27
C ALA A 28 6.38 9.08 3.10
N GLY A 29 5.74 9.60 2.06
CA GLY A 29 5.61 11.06 1.87
C GLY A 29 4.85 11.74 3.01
N LEU A 30 3.78 11.11 3.47
CA LEU A 30 2.97 11.60 4.57
C LEU A 30 3.75 11.57 5.90
N PHE A 31 4.47 10.47 6.18
CA PHE A 31 5.32 10.38 7.36
C PHE A 31 6.49 11.38 7.32
N GLN A 32 7.12 11.60 6.17
CA GLN A 32 8.13 12.65 6.04
C GLN A 32 7.57 14.01 6.46
N MET A 33 6.40 14.39 5.93
CA MET A 33 5.76 15.66 6.29
C MET A 33 5.44 15.74 7.79
N ILE A 34 4.83 14.69 8.37
CA ILE A 34 4.45 14.65 9.79
C ILE A 34 5.69 14.70 10.69
N CYS A 35 6.76 14.02 10.33
CA CYS A 35 8.02 14.04 11.10
C CYS A 35 8.62 15.43 11.17
N HIS A 36 8.60 16.20 10.08
CA HIS A 36 9.12 17.56 10.05
C HIS A 36 8.20 18.58 10.73
N LYS A 37 6.88 18.40 10.66
CA LYS A 37 5.88 19.38 11.10
C LYS A 37 5.18 19.05 12.43
N GLY A 38 5.30 17.83 12.91
CA GLY A 38 4.76 17.41 14.21
C GLY A 38 3.26 17.15 14.19
N GLY A 39 2.79 16.11 13.54
CA GLY A 39 1.38 15.69 13.51
C GLY A 39 1.14 14.29 14.05
N ILE A 40 -0.06 13.76 13.80
CA ILE A 40 -0.45 12.40 14.12
C ILE A 40 -0.60 11.60 12.84
N GLY A 41 0.07 10.45 12.77
CA GLY A 41 -0.04 9.51 11.65
C GLY A 41 -1.42 8.86 11.55
N HIS A 42 -1.55 7.90 10.63
CA HIS A 42 -2.75 7.06 10.52
C HIS A 42 -3.11 6.39 11.87
N PRO A 43 -4.42 6.15 12.16
CA PRO A 43 -4.77 5.37 13.34
C PRO A 43 -4.04 4.01 13.39
N PRO A 44 -3.35 3.72 14.50
CA PRO A 44 -3.49 4.29 15.83
C PRO A 44 -2.54 5.47 16.17
N GLY A 45 -1.95 6.15 15.22
CA GLY A 45 -1.14 7.36 15.42
C GLY A 45 0.37 7.15 15.46
N TYR A 46 0.84 5.94 15.71
CA TYR A 46 2.26 5.51 15.73
C TYR A 46 3.21 6.40 16.55
N PRO A 47 2.86 6.80 17.80
CA PRO A 47 3.56 7.88 18.47
C PRO A 47 5.04 7.60 18.73
N LEU A 48 5.44 6.37 19.04
CA LEU A 48 6.86 6.02 19.21
C LEU A 48 7.66 6.21 17.92
N PHE A 49 7.08 5.81 16.77
CA PHE A 49 7.70 6.01 15.47
C PHE A 49 7.85 7.50 15.15
N ILE A 50 6.78 8.29 15.32
CA ILE A 50 6.80 9.73 15.04
C ILE A 50 7.84 10.45 15.91
N LEU A 51 7.90 10.16 17.21
CA LEU A 51 8.93 10.71 18.10
C LEU A 51 10.35 10.35 17.62
N SER A 52 10.57 9.09 17.22
CA SER A 52 11.86 8.65 16.70
C SER A 52 12.19 9.40 15.41
N CYS A 53 11.24 9.52 14.49
CA CYS A 53 11.42 10.20 13.22
C CYS A 53 11.71 11.69 13.41
N GLN A 54 10.98 12.38 14.28
CA GLN A 54 11.23 13.78 14.64
C GLN A 54 12.65 13.98 15.19
N ALA A 55 13.13 13.05 16.01
CA ALA A 55 14.49 13.10 16.54
C ALA A 55 15.53 13.03 15.40
N PHE A 56 15.29 12.20 14.37
CA PHE A 56 16.22 12.05 13.24
C PHE A 56 16.19 13.24 12.27
N VAL A 57 15.00 13.71 11.86
CA VAL A 57 14.88 14.82 10.90
C VAL A 57 15.37 16.16 11.47
N ASN A 58 15.41 16.29 12.79
CA ASN A 58 15.96 17.48 13.47
C ASN A 58 17.48 17.42 13.73
N LEU A 59 18.16 16.35 13.30
CA LEU A 59 19.63 16.28 13.43
C LEU A 59 20.28 17.22 12.40
N PRO A 60 21.18 18.12 12.82
CA PRO A 60 21.74 19.17 11.95
C PRO A 60 22.78 18.66 10.93
N VAL A 61 22.90 17.35 10.78
CA VAL A 61 23.89 16.70 9.91
C VAL A 61 23.33 16.34 8.52
N PHE A 62 22.02 16.50 8.32
CA PHE A 62 21.37 16.15 7.07
C PHE A 62 20.97 17.40 6.30
N GLU A 63 21.55 17.58 5.11
CA GLU A 63 21.16 18.64 4.17
C GLU A 63 19.89 18.26 3.40
N GLN A 64 19.67 16.95 3.22
CA GLN A 64 18.51 16.42 2.50
C GLN A 64 17.45 15.95 3.49
N ASP A 65 16.29 16.56 3.43
CA ASP A 65 15.15 16.36 4.30
C ASP A 65 14.56 14.92 4.23
N VAL A 66 14.60 14.25 3.07
CA VAL A 66 14.09 12.88 2.88
C VAL A 66 15.03 11.83 3.50
N VAL A 67 16.35 12.06 3.43
CA VAL A 67 17.37 11.06 3.80
C VAL A 67 17.34 10.74 5.29
N ALA A 68 17.09 11.73 6.15
CA ALA A 68 17.09 11.54 7.61
C ALA A 68 16.05 10.49 8.07
N GLY A 69 14.82 10.58 7.57
CA GLY A 69 13.76 9.62 7.89
C GLY A 69 14.04 8.23 7.33
N ASN A 70 14.54 8.15 6.09
CA ASN A 70 14.91 6.89 5.46
C ASN A 70 16.08 6.21 6.21
N LEU A 71 17.10 6.97 6.63
CA LEU A 71 18.20 6.46 7.45
C LEU A 71 17.73 5.89 8.78
N MET A 72 16.78 6.54 9.45
CA MET A 72 16.18 5.99 10.68
C MET A 72 15.60 4.60 10.44
N SER A 73 14.82 4.43 9.39
CA SER A 73 14.23 3.12 9.02
C SER A 73 15.32 2.08 8.72
N ALA A 74 16.37 2.46 7.98
CA ALA A 74 17.52 1.61 7.68
C ALA A 74 18.27 1.14 8.94
N LEU A 75 18.46 2.03 9.92
CA LEU A 75 19.08 1.71 11.20
C LEU A 75 18.23 0.74 12.02
N PHE A 76 16.92 0.96 12.13
CA PHE A 76 16.02 0.04 12.83
C PHE A 76 15.96 -1.33 12.15
N ALA A 77 15.93 -1.36 10.82
CA ALA A 77 15.93 -2.60 10.05
C ALA A 77 17.25 -3.40 10.26
N SER A 78 18.38 -2.72 10.22
CA SER A 78 19.70 -3.35 10.43
C SER A 78 19.85 -3.87 11.87
N ALA A 79 19.34 -3.13 12.86
CA ALA A 79 19.26 -3.57 14.24
C ALA A 79 18.33 -4.80 14.38
N ALA A 80 17.19 -4.82 13.69
CA ALA A 80 16.27 -5.95 13.67
C ALA A 80 16.95 -7.23 13.14
N CYS A 81 17.71 -7.14 12.04
CA CYS A 81 18.51 -8.27 11.54
C CYS A 81 19.53 -8.76 12.57
N SER A 82 20.15 -7.85 13.32
CA SER A 82 21.10 -8.21 14.38
C SER A 82 20.41 -8.91 15.57
N VAL A 83 19.19 -8.48 15.93
CA VAL A 83 18.39 -9.15 16.96
C VAL A 83 17.88 -10.52 16.46
N LEU A 84 17.52 -10.64 15.19
CA LEU A 84 17.15 -11.93 14.59
C LEU A 84 18.29 -12.95 14.70
N LEU A 85 19.55 -12.52 14.53
CA LEU A 85 20.71 -13.39 14.77
C LEU A 85 20.72 -13.94 16.20
N ILE A 86 20.34 -13.14 17.22
CA ILE A 86 20.23 -13.62 18.61
C ILE A 86 19.11 -14.66 18.71
N VAL A 87 17.94 -14.40 18.16
CA VAL A 87 16.79 -15.32 18.13
C VAL A 87 17.17 -16.66 17.49
N LEU A 88 17.84 -16.63 16.33
CA LEU A 88 18.32 -17.84 15.64
C LEU A 88 19.25 -18.68 16.52
N ARG A 89 20.18 -18.02 17.24
CA ARG A 89 21.09 -18.70 18.17
C ARG A 89 20.38 -19.28 19.39
N GLN A 90 19.37 -18.61 19.93
CA GLN A 90 18.50 -19.13 20.99
C GLN A 90 17.72 -20.37 20.52
N LEU A 91 17.41 -20.45 19.22
CA LEU A 91 16.80 -21.62 18.58
C LEU A 91 17.83 -22.64 18.10
N GLN A 92 19.09 -22.56 18.59
CA GLN A 92 20.19 -23.49 18.30
C GLN A 92 20.63 -23.50 16.82
N VAL A 93 20.32 -22.46 16.06
CA VAL A 93 20.91 -22.21 14.73
C VAL A 93 22.16 -21.36 14.96
N THR A 94 23.35 -21.93 14.76
CA THR A 94 24.64 -21.32 15.14
C THR A 94 25.57 -21.14 13.93
N GLY A 95 26.72 -20.53 14.19
CA GLY A 95 27.79 -20.37 13.20
C GLY A 95 27.40 -19.47 12.01
N LEU A 96 27.97 -19.80 10.86
CA LEU A 96 27.76 -19.05 9.63
C LEU A 96 26.29 -19.06 9.17
N LEU A 97 25.57 -20.18 9.41
CA LEU A 97 24.15 -20.30 9.03
C LEU A 97 23.30 -19.25 9.73
N SER A 98 23.51 -18.97 11.01
CA SER A 98 22.73 -17.94 11.72
C SER A 98 22.98 -16.54 11.17
N VAL A 99 24.22 -16.21 10.79
CA VAL A 99 24.58 -14.93 10.14
C VAL A 99 23.92 -14.82 8.78
N SER A 100 24.04 -15.88 7.97
CA SER A 100 23.44 -15.90 6.62
C SER A 100 21.92 -15.76 6.65
N LEU A 101 21.23 -16.41 7.58
CA LEU A 101 19.78 -16.30 7.72
C LEU A 101 19.33 -14.90 8.17
N ALA A 102 20.09 -14.26 9.06
CA ALA A 102 19.81 -12.86 9.43
C ALA A 102 19.97 -11.91 8.24
N LEU A 103 21.00 -12.13 7.40
CA LEU A 103 21.16 -11.40 6.13
C LEU A 103 20.04 -11.74 5.13
N VAL A 104 19.67 -13.00 4.99
CA VAL A 104 18.56 -13.45 4.12
C VAL A 104 17.25 -12.74 4.49
N TYR A 105 16.95 -12.56 5.78
CA TYR A 105 15.79 -11.76 6.21
C TYR A 105 15.93 -10.31 5.79
N GLY A 106 17.06 -9.69 6.03
CA GLY A 106 17.34 -8.31 5.63
C GLY A 106 17.24 -8.08 4.11
N LEU A 107 17.56 -9.11 3.32
CA LEU A 107 17.49 -9.11 1.86
C LEU A 107 16.13 -9.58 1.31
N SER A 108 15.18 -9.97 2.17
CA SER A 108 13.86 -10.41 1.71
C SER A 108 13.07 -9.24 1.11
N ALA A 109 12.30 -9.52 0.05
CA ALA A 109 11.68 -8.48 -0.78
C ALA A 109 10.85 -7.47 0.03
N THR A 110 9.97 -7.92 0.92
CA THR A 110 9.13 -7.01 1.71
C THR A 110 9.93 -6.26 2.76
N PHE A 111 10.83 -6.93 3.50
CA PHE A 111 11.57 -6.24 4.55
C PHE A 111 12.53 -5.19 3.99
N TRP A 112 13.23 -5.51 2.90
CA TRP A 112 14.12 -4.54 2.23
C TRP A 112 13.36 -3.32 1.75
N SER A 113 12.19 -3.49 1.10
CA SER A 113 11.39 -2.34 0.65
C SER A 113 11.01 -1.39 1.78
N GLN A 114 10.75 -1.92 2.98
CA GLN A 114 10.36 -1.13 4.15
C GLN A 114 11.57 -0.62 4.97
N ALA A 115 12.76 -1.14 4.71
CA ALA A 115 14.00 -0.71 5.34
C ALA A 115 14.56 0.58 4.73
N ILE A 116 14.24 0.88 3.47
CA ILE A 116 14.84 1.98 2.70
C ILE A 116 13.97 3.23 2.59
N ILE A 117 12.74 3.19 3.10
CA ILE A 117 11.81 4.32 3.16
C ILE A 117 11.34 4.57 4.59
N VAL A 118 10.86 5.78 4.87
CA VAL A 118 10.36 6.15 6.20
C VAL A 118 9.00 5.51 6.45
N GLU A 119 9.04 4.35 7.14
CA GLU A 119 7.86 3.53 7.43
C GLU A 119 7.92 2.87 8.80
N VAL A 120 6.75 2.62 9.39
CA VAL A 120 6.59 2.10 10.76
C VAL A 120 7.11 0.67 10.95
N TYR A 121 7.30 -0.07 9.85
CA TYR A 121 7.50 -1.53 9.86
C TYR A 121 8.87 -1.96 10.35
N SER A 122 9.94 -1.21 10.03
CA SER A 122 11.31 -1.52 10.48
C SER A 122 11.39 -1.51 12.01
N LEU A 123 10.82 -0.49 12.66
CA LEU A 123 10.75 -0.40 14.12
C LEU A 123 9.81 -1.47 14.71
N ALA A 124 8.70 -1.77 14.04
CA ALA A 124 7.76 -2.81 14.49
C ALA A 124 8.43 -4.19 14.53
N VAL A 125 9.21 -4.56 13.51
CA VAL A 125 9.97 -5.81 13.47
C VAL A 125 11.07 -5.84 14.53
N LEU A 126 11.80 -4.75 14.72
CA LEU A 126 12.84 -4.66 15.75
C LEU A 126 12.26 -4.94 17.14
N LEU A 127 11.18 -4.23 17.50
CA LEU A 127 10.55 -4.39 18.81
C LEU A 127 9.94 -5.78 18.99
N PHE A 128 9.32 -6.35 17.94
CA PHE A 128 8.81 -7.71 17.97
C PHE A 128 9.93 -8.75 18.20
N LEU A 129 11.05 -8.62 17.48
CA LEU A 129 12.20 -9.53 17.64
C LEU A 129 12.84 -9.43 19.02
N ILE A 130 12.87 -8.24 19.62
CA ILE A 130 13.29 -8.07 21.02
C ILE A 130 12.32 -8.82 21.95
N CYS A 131 11.00 -8.64 21.78
CA CYS A 131 10.01 -9.40 22.57
C CYS A 131 10.15 -10.91 22.39
N LEU A 132 10.38 -11.37 21.16
CA LEU A 132 10.60 -12.77 20.84
C LEU A 132 11.85 -13.32 21.54
N SER A 133 12.98 -12.59 21.47
CA SER A 133 14.24 -12.94 22.15
C SER A 133 14.08 -12.98 23.68
N LEU A 134 13.38 -12.00 24.27
CA LEU A 134 13.12 -11.96 25.71
C LEU A 134 12.22 -13.11 26.15
N SER A 135 11.21 -13.47 25.37
CA SER A 135 10.34 -14.63 25.64
C SER A 135 11.11 -15.94 25.62
N LEU A 136 12.00 -16.12 24.63
CA LEU A 136 12.91 -17.28 24.57
C LEU A 136 13.88 -17.31 25.74
N ALA A 137 14.48 -16.16 26.08
CA ALA A 137 15.41 -16.05 27.22
C ALA A 137 14.73 -16.37 28.56
N TYR A 138 13.48 -15.92 28.76
CA TYR A 138 12.70 -16.28 29.94
C TYR A 138 12.37 -17.77 29.97
N ARG A 139 11.91 -18.33 28.86
CA ARG A 139 11.62 -19.78 28.75
C ARG A 139 12.80 -20.63 29.20
N ASP A 140 14.01 -20.25 28.79
CA ASP A 140 15.24 -21.04 29.01
C ASP A 140 15.88 -20.83 30.39
N SER A 141 15.79 -19.62 30.95
CA SER A 141 16.48 -19.24 32.19
C SER A 141 15.57 -19.02 33.40
N GLU A 142 14.26 -18.80 33.19
CA GLU A 142 13.23 -18.44 34.19
C GLU A 142 13.53 -17.15 34.98
N GLN A 143 14.52 -16.34 34.52
CA GLN A 143 14.89 -15.10 35.21
C GLN A 143 13.86 -14.02 35.01
N VAL A 144 13.26 -13.52 36.10
CA VAL A 144 12.20 -12.51 36.15
C VAL A 144 12.56 -11.24 35.37
N LYS A 145 13.84 -10.86 35.32
CA LYS A 145 14.27 -9.67 34.56
C LYS A 145 13.81 -9.69 33.09
N TYR A 146 13.73 -10.86 32.47
CA TYR A 146 13.27 -10.97 31.08
C TYR A 146 11.77 -10.72 30.94
N LEU A 147 10.96 -11.08 31.95
CA LEU A 147 9.52 -10.70 31.96
C LEU A 147 9.33 -9.19 32.16
N LEU A 148 10.15 -8.57 33.02
CA LEU A 148 10.08 -7.13 33.23
C LEU A 148 10.47 -6.35 31.97
N TRP A 149 11.59 -6.73 31.33
CA TRP A 149 11.97 -6.14 30.03
C TRP A 149 10.95 -6.43 28.93
N LEU A 150 10.38 -7.64 28.88
CA LEU A 150 9.33 -7.97 27.93
C LEU A 150 8.11 -7.07 28.11
N ALA A 151 7.67 -6.80 29.35
CA ALA A 151 6.55 -5.92 29.64
C ALA A 151 6.80 -4.49 29.12
N LEU A 152 7.98 -3.94 29.38
CA LEU A 152 8.34 -2.59 28.90
C LEU A 152 8.42 -2.54 27.36
N VAL A 153 9.16 -3.46 26.76
CA VAL A 153 9.35 -3.47 25.29
C VAL A 153 8.05 -3.77 24.56
N TYR A 154 7.19 -4.63 25.12
CA TYR A 154 5.88 -4.90 24.56
C TYR A 154 4.97 -3.66 24.58
N GLY A 155 5.00 -2.88 25.68
CA GLY A 155 4.33 -1.57 25.74
C GLY A 155 4.83 -0.59 24.67
N LEU A 156 6.17 -0.49 24.48
CA LEU A 156 6.77 0.29 23.39
C LEU A 156 6.34 -0.22 22.01
N ALA A 157 6.30 -1.53 21.81
CA ALA A 157 5.86 -2.14 20.56
C ALA A 157 4.39 -1.82 20.23
N LEU A 158 3.53 -1.81 21.26
CA LEU A 158 2.13 -1.39 21.12
C LEU A 158 2.02 0.11 20.78
N SER A 159 2.89 0.97 21.30
CA SER A 159 2.89 2.40 20.97
C SER A 159 3.50 2.72 19.60
N ASN A 160 4.17 1.75 18.96
CA ASN A 160 4.58 1.84 17.57
C ASN A 160 3.45 1.37 16.63
N HIS A 161 3.12 0.07 16.66
CA HIS A 161 2.11 -0.50 15.74
C HIS A 161 1.37 -1.67 16.41
N TRP A 162 0.37 -1.37 17.28
CA TRP A 162 -0.32 -2.40 18.06
C TRP A 162 -0.99 -3.50 17.20
N PRO A 163 -1.55 -3.23 15.97
CA PRO A 163 -2.20 -4.30 15.21
C PRO A 163 -1.23 -5.42 14.84
N LEU A 164 -0.04 -5.09 14.33
CA LEU A 164 0.97 -6.11 13.99
C LEU A 164 1.50 -6.83 15.23
N GLN A 165 1.72 -6.11 16.32
CA GLN A 165 2.15 -6.73 17.58
C GLN A 165 1.08 -7.68 18.12
N GLY A 166 -0.20 -7.29 18.03
CA GLY A 166 -1.33 -8.12 18.41
C GLY A 166 -1.39 -9.43 17.63
N LEU A 167 -1.17 -9.37 16.31
CA LEU A 167 -1.13 -10.56 15.44
C LEU A 167 0.06 -11.49 15.75
N GLY A 168 1.18 -10.95 16.22
CA GLY A 168 2.34 -11.72 16.68
C GLY A 168 2.23 -12.27 18.11
N THR A 169 1.35 -11.71 18.94
CA THR A 169 1.21 -12.06 20.37
C THR A 169 0.92 -13.53 20.64
N PRO A 170 0.05 -14.23 19.86
CA PRO A 170 -0.18 -15.66 20.05
C PRO A 170 1.09 -16.50 20.00
N ALA A 171 2.07 -16.10 19.16
CA ALA A 171 3.36 -16.78 19.08
C ALA A 171 4.19 -16.59 20.37
N LEU A 172 4.23 -15.37 20.93
CA LEU A 172 4.93 -15.09 22.18
C LEU A 172 4.30 -15.88 23.33
N LEU A 173 2.97 -15.95 23.41
CA LEU A 173 2.24 -16.73 24.40
C LEU A 173 2.53 -18.24 24.27
N ALA A 174 2.60 -18.78 23.05
CA ALA A 174 2.94 -20.18 22.81
C ALA A 174 4.37 -20.51 23.28
N ILE A 175 5.33 -19.59 23.11
CA ILE A 175 6.71 -19.74 23.63
C ILE A 175 6.74 -19.78 25.16
N LEU A 176 5.93 -18.94 25.82
CA LEU A 176 5.85 -18.82 27.27
C LEU A 176 4.97 -19.89 27.93
N ALA A 177 4.12 -20.58 27.15
CA ALA A 177 3.14 -21.56 27.66
C ALA A 177 3.73 -22.65 28.57
N PRO A 178 4.94 -23.23 28.31
CA PRO A 178 5.55 -24.21 29.22
C PRO A 178 5.84 -23.66 30.62
N LYS A 179 5.98 -22.34 30.75
CA LYS A 179 6.28 -21.63 32.01
C LYS A 179 5.06 -20.89 32.58
N ALA A 180 3.86 -21.10 32.03
CA ALA A 180 2.65 -20.39 32.41
C ALA A 180 2.36 -20.45 33.90
N ARG A 181 2.56 -21.62 34.57
CA ARG A 181 2.36 -21.78 36.02
C ARG A 181 3.30 -20.87 36.83
N LEU A 182 4.55 -20.73 36.42
CA LEU A 182 5.53 -19.85 37.07
C LEU A 182 5.15 -18.39 36.88
N ILE A 183 4.76 -18.00 35.69
CA ILE A 183 4.32 -16.63 35.35
C ILE A 183 3.08 -16.29 36.17
N VAL A 184 2.06 -17.16 36.22
CA VAL A 184 0.85 -16.95 37.01
C VAL A 184 1.21 -16.79 38.49
N ARG A 185 2.03 -17.68 39.08
CA ARG A 185 2.49 -17.57 40.47
C ARG A 185 3.21 -16.25 40.73
N PHE A 186 4.05 -15.79 39.82
CA PHE A 186 4.74 -14.49 39.90
C PHE A 186 3.74 -13.32 39.92
N LEU A 187 2.75 -13.36 39.03
CA LEU A 187 1.73 -12.32 38.90
C LEU A 187 0.70 -12.33 40.06
N TRP A 188 0.56 -13.45 40.80
CA TRP A 188 -0.30 -13.48 41.98
C TRP A 188 0.23 -12.64 43.16
N VAL A 189 1.48 -12.21 43.11
CA VAL A 189 2.05 -11.25 44.05
C VAL A 189 1.69 -9.85 43.56
N PRO A 190 0.88 -9.05 44.32
CA PRO A 190 0.35 -7.75 43.85
C PRO A 190 1.46 -6.78 43.41
N ALA A 191 2.58 -6.74 44.13
CA ALA A 191 3.72 -5.88 43.77
C ALA A 191 4.31 -6.23 42.39
N ASN A 192 4.41 -7.49 42.06
CA ASN A 192 4.92 -7.96 40.77
C ASN A 192 3.92 -7.64 39.64
N PHE A 193 2.62 -7.86 39.89
CA PHE A 193 1.57 -7.52 38.95
C PHE A 193 1.58 -6.02 38.64
N LEU A 194 1.63 -5.18 39.68
CA LEU A 194 1.73 -3.74 39.53
C LEU A 194 2.99 -3.31 38.80
N ALA A 195 4.13 -3.97 39.04
CA ALA A 195 5.36 -3.70 38.29
C ALA A 195 5.22 -4.00 36.80
N ILE A 196 4.60 -5.12 36.42
CA ILE A 196 4.34 -5.46 35.01
C ILE A 196 3.41 -4.43 34.37
N VAL A 197 2.29 -4.08 35.05
CA VAL A 197 1.35 -3.06 34.57
C VAL A 197 2.02 -1.71 34.40
N ALA A 198 2.82 -1.28 35.38
CA ALA A 198 3.56 -0.02 35.34
C ALA A 198 4.57 0.03 34.19
N LEU A 199 5.28 -1.07 33.91
CA LEU A 199 6.23 -1.15 32.81
C LEU A 199 5.53 -1.13 31.43
N ILE A 200 4.40 -1.82 31.29
CA ILE A 200 3.59 -1.72 30.06
C ILE A 200 3.08 -0.29 29.90
N ALA A 201 2.55 0.32 30.95
CA ALA A 201 2.07 1.70 30.92
C ALA A 201 3.20 2.69 30.57
N LEU A 202 4.40 2.50 31.10
CA LEU A 202 5.58 3.28 30.72
C LEU A 202 5.93 3.10 29.24
N GLY A 203 5.85 1.89 28.70
CA GLY A 203 6.03 1.62 27.28
C GLY A 203 4.94 2.24 26.40
N LEU A 204 3.74 2.44 26.92
CA LEU A 204 2.64 3.13 26.24
C LEU A 204 2.68 4.66 26.39
N ALA A 205 3.59 5.21 27.23
CA ALA A 205 3.69 6.65 27.46
C ALA A 205 3.83 7.51 26.18
N PRO A 206 4.44 7.03 25.08
CA PRO A 206 4.44 7.79 23.82
C PRO A 206 3.04 8.19 23.34
N TYR A 207 1.96 7.46 23.67
CA TYR A 207 0.60 7.86 23.33
C TYR A 207 0.17 9.20 23.92
N LEU A 208 0.81 9.67 24.99
CA LEU A 208 0.53 10.98 25.58
C LEU A 208 0.90 12.14 24.62
N THR A 209 1.82 11.92 23.69
CA THR A 209 2.21 12.94 22.71
C THR A 209 1.12 13.25 21.69
N LEU A 210 0.13 12.36 21.51
CA LEU A 210 -1.01 12.63 20.63
C LEU A 210 -1.80 13.88 21.07
N PHE A 211 -1.86 14.17 22.38
CA PHE A 211 -2.52 15.36 22.92
C PHE A 211 -1.71 16.65 22.70
N GLN A 212 -0.46 16.57 22.27
CA GLN A 212 0.44 17.70 22.06
C GLN A 212 0.81 17.89 20.59
N SER A 213 0.29 17.02 19.70
CA SER A 213 0.63 17.02 18.28
C SER A 213 -0.02 18.18 17.52
N SER A 214 0.62 18.64 16.46
CA SER A 214 0.11 19.71 15.61
C SER A 214 -1.27 19.36 15.03
N PRO A 215 -2.30 20.19 15.25
CA PRO A 215 -3.63 19.96 14.66
C PRO A 215 -3.61 19.97 13.13
N GLU A 216 -2.71 20.78 12.56
CA GLU A 216 -2.60 21.00 11.12
C GLU A 216 -2.15 19.74 10.37
N PHE A 217 -1.21 18.98 10.96
CA PHE A 217 -0.63 17.81 10.33
C PHE A 217 -1.12 16.48 10.90
N SER A 218 -2.22 16.50 11.66
CA SER A 218 -2.86 15.29 12.19
C SER A 218 -3.90 14.76 11.21
N ILE A 219 -3.71 13.51 10.73
CA ILE A 219 -4.46 12.96 9.58
C ILE A 219 -5.98 13.00 9.82
N TYR A 220 -6.45 12.49 10.94
CA TYR A 220 -7.88 12.48 11.29
C TYR A 220 -8.25 13.59 12.28
N GLY A 221 -7.43 14.63 12.38
CA GLY A 221 -7.62 15.76 13.28
C GLY A 221 -6.86 15.63 14.59
N PRO A 222 -6.87 16.70 15.41
CA PRO A 222 -6.21 16.71 16.70
C PRO A 222 -6.89 15.76 17.69
N VAL A 223 -6.15 15.33 18.70
CA VAL A 223 -6.67 14.62 19.86
C VAL A 223 -6.83 15.62 20.99
N GLU A 224 -8.05 16.16 21.17
CA GLU A 224 -8.37 17.17 22.18
C GLU A 224 -9.10 16.56 23.37
N SER A 225 -9.68 15.39 23.21
CA SER A 225 -10.46 14.70 24.22
C SER A 225 -10.12 13.21 24.32
N GLY A 226 -10.53 12.58 25.43
CA GLY A 226 -10.45 11.13 25.58
C GLY A 226 -11.27 10.37 24.53
N ALA A 227 -12.34 10.96 24.01
CA ALA A 227 -13.15 10.38 22.95
C ALA A 227 -12.38 10.37 21.61
N ASP A 228 -11.65 11.42 21.27
CA ASP A 228 -10.82 11.48 20.07
C ASP A 228 -9.64 10.50 20.17
N PHE A 229 -9.04 10.43 21.37
CA PHE A 229 -8.00 9.44 21.66
C PHE A 229 -8.50 8.01 21.42
N LEU A 230 -9.69 7.67 21.92
CA LEU A 230 -10.30 6.35 21.69
C LEU A 230 -10.56 6.08 20.21
N LYS A 231 -11.05 7.07 19.44
CA LYS A 231 -11.25 6.93 17.97
C LYS A 231 -9.93 6.59 17.27
N TYR A 232 -8.82 7.24 17.64
CA TYR A 232 -7.50 6.92 17.08
C TYR A 232 -7.05 5.51 17.46
N ILE A 233 -7.05 5.15 18.73
CA ILE A 233 -6.56 3.85 19.20
C ILE A 233 -7.39 2.69 18.64
N THR A 234 -8.71 2.82 18.61
CA THR A 234 -9.62 1.79 18.10
C THR A 234 -9.69 1.74 16.59
N ARG A 235 -9.00 2.66 15.87
CA ARG A 235 -9.03 2.75 14.42
C ARG A 235 -10.45 2.95 13.86
N ALA A 236 -11.29 3.73 14.54
CA ALA A 236 -12.70 3.94 14.19
C ALA A 236 -12.90 4.45 12.74
N ALA A 237 -11.92 5.18 12.20
CA ALA A 237 -11.95 5.66 10.81
C ALA A 237 -12.01 4.56 9.74
N TYR A 238 -11.63 3.33 10.08
CA TYR A 238 -11.61 2.21 9.13
C TYR A 238 -12.79 1.25 9.26
N THR A 239 -13.69 1.44 10.24
CA THR A 239 -14.82 0.52 10.46
C THR A 239 -15.80 0.51 9.29
N ASP A 240 -16.03 1.67 8.66
CA ASP A 240 -16.97 1.79 7.54
C ASP A 240 -16.37 1.36 6.20
N GLN A 241 -15.02 1.29 6.12
CA GLN A 241 -14.31 0.88 4.90
C GLN A 241 -14.11 -0.65 4.82
N ALA A 242 -14.28 -1.37 5.91
CA ALA A 242 -13.98 -2.81 6.01
C ALA A 242 -14.96 -3.73 5.25
N VAL A 243 -15.97 -3.20 4.55
CA VAL A 243 -17.11 -3.99 4.02
C VAL A 243 -16.96 -4.38 2.55
N LEU A 244 -15.94 -3.91 1.83
CA LEU A 244 -15.91 -4.00 0.36
C LEU A 244 -15.37 -5.32 -0.19
N ALA A 245 -14.53 -6.05 0.55
CA ALA A 245 -13.92 -7.29 0.04
C ALA A 245 -14.89 -8.48 0.07
N GLY A 246 -15.16 -9.05 -1.09
CA GLY A 246 -15.88 -10.30 -1.23
C GLY A 246 -15.07 -11.54 -0.83
N ILE A 247 -15.71 -12.71 -0.77
CA ILE A 247 -15.02 -13.99 -0.51
C ILE A 247 -13.98 -14.28 -1.59
N SER A 248 -14.25 -13.92 -2.84
CA SER A 248 -13.31 -14.04 -3.97
C SER A 248 -12.02 -13.27 -3.74
N ASP A 249 -12.11 -12.03 -3.21
CA ASP A 249 -10.94 -11.23 -2.90
C ASP A 249 -10.10 -11.88 -1.81
N LYS A 250 -10.73 -12.37 -0.75
CA LYS A 250 -10.04 -13.06 0.35
C LYS A 250 -9.33 -14.32 -0.10
N ILE A 251 -9.95 -15.10 -1.01
CA ILE A 251 -9.31 -16.27 -1.62
C ILE A 251 -8.12 -15.85 -2.49
N SER A 252 -8.29 -14.82 -3.31
CA SER A 252 -7.22 -14.28 -4.16
C SER A 252 -6.04 -13.77 -3.33
N TYR A 253 -6.31 -13.03 -2.24
CA TYR A 253 -5.28 -12.62 -1.27
C TYR A 253 -4.59 -13.81 -0.62
N GLN A 254 -5.31 -14.87 -0.27
CA GLN A 254 -4.70 -16.05 0.36
C GLN A 254 -3.72 -16.75 -0.59
N TRP A 255 -4.08 -16.90 -1.87
CA TRP A 255 -3.17 -17.44 -2.90
C TRP A 255 -1.97 -16.52 -3.13
N TRP A 256 -2.22 -15.22 -3.23
CA TRP A 256 -1.15 -14.22 -3.35
C TRP A 256 -0.19 -14.25 -2.15
N LEU A 257 -0.68 -14.41 -0.93
CA LEU A 257 0.15 -14.53 0.27
C LEU A 257 1.03 -15.79 0.23
N VAL A 258 0.52 -16.91 -0.24
CA VAL A 258 1.31 -18.14 -0.40
C VAL A 258 2.41 -17.93 -1.45
N GLU A 259 2.06 -17.39 -2.61
CA GLU A 259 3.01 -17.06 -3.67
C GLU A 259 4.08 -16.08 -3.17
N ARG A 260 3.67 -14.98 -2.52
CA ARG A 260 4.57 -13.96 -2.01
C ARG A 260 5.47 -14.49 -0.90
N SER A 261 4.98 -15.36 -0.03
CA SER A 261 5.81 -16.00 0.99
C SER A 261 6.93 -16.83 0.36
N ALA A 262 6.64 -17.56 -0.72
CA ALA A 262 7.67 -18.28 -1.45
C ALA A 262 8.67 -17.34 -2.15
N LEU A 263 8.20 -16.24 -2.74
CA LEU A 263 9.02 -15.29 -3.48
C LEU A 263 9.82 -14.33 -2.58
N GLN A 264 9.51 -14.20 -1.29
CA GLN A 264 10.32 -13.38 -0.35
C GLN A 264 11.81 -13.76 -0.37
N LEU A 265 12.07 -15.06 -0.48
CA LEU A 265 13.40 -15.67 -0.38
C LEU A 265 13.86 -16.29 -1.70
N THR A 266 13.19 -16.02 -2.82
CA THR A 266 13.19 -16.77 -4.08
C THR A 266 12.40 -18.09 -3.98
N LEU A 267 11.79 -18.53 -5.09
CA LEU A 267 10.90 -19.71 -5.08
C LEU A 267 11.53 -20.99 -4.49
N PRO A 268 12.78 -21.37 -4.86
CA PRO A 268 13.39 -22.58 -4.29
C PRO A 268 13.57 -22.53 -2.78
N LEU A 269 13.96 -21.37 -2.25
CA LEU A 269 14.19 -21.19 -0.82
C LEU A 269 12.86 -21.10 -0.05
N GLY A 270 11.81 -20.54 -0.67
CA GLY A 270 10.46 -20.55 -0.11
C GLY A 270 9.89 -21.96 0.02
N VAL A 271 10.08 -22.81 -0.98
CA VAL A 271 9.71 -24.24 -0.91
C VAL A 271 10.50 -24.96 0.18
N LEU A 272 11.80 -24.67 0.29
CA LEU A 272 12.65 -25.24 1.34
C LEU A 272 12.21 -24.78 2.74
N ALA A 273 11.77 -23.53 2.91
CA ALA A 273 11.16 -23.04 4.15
C ALA A 273 9.87 -23.81 4.48
N GLY A 274 9.02 -24.12 3.50
CA GLY A 274 7.84 -24.98 3.66
C GLY A 274 8.20 -26.37 4.19
N LEU A 275 9.25 -27.00 3.67
CA LEU A 275 9.79 -28.25 4.22
C LEU A 275 10.26 -28.04 5.68
N GLY A 276 10.93 -26.93 5.97
CA GLY A 276 11.36 -26.57 7.33
C GLY A 276 10.21 -26.41 8.31
N CYS A 277 9.06 -25.91 7.86
CA CYS A 277 7.84 -25.88 8.67
C CYS A 277 7.43 -27.30 9.10
N LEU A 278 7.38 -28.26 8.19
CA LEU A 278 7.04 -29.66 8.50
C LEU A 278 8.10 -30.30 9.41
N LEU A 279 9.39 -30.07 9.13
CA LEU A 279 10.48 -30.58 9.93
C LEU A 279 10.50 -29.98 11.34
N SER A 280 10.00 -28.77 11.54
CA SER A 280 9.97 -28.12 12.84
C SER A 280 9.24 -28.95 13.89
N PHE A 281 8.16 -29.66 13.51
CA PHE A 281 7.38 -30.53 14.42
C PHE A 281 8.13 -31.79 14.86
N LYS A 282 9.21 -32.16 14.17
CA LYS A 282 10.09 -33.28 14.52
C LYS A 282 11.35 -32.83 15.27
N LEU A 283 11.85 -31.63 14.93
CA LEU A 283 13.18 -31.19 15.38
C LEU A 283 13.12 -30.17 16.52
N LEU A 284 11.97 -29.49 16.72
CA LEU A 284 11.78 -28.54 17.81
C LEU A 284 10.74 -29.04 18.82
N PRO A 285 10.78 -28.54 20.06
CA PRO A 285 9.69 -28.72 21.01
C PRO A 285 8.36 -28.23 20.41
N ARG A 286 7.29 -28.99 20.60
CA ARG A 286 5.97 -28.73 19.96
C ARG A 286 5.47 -27.29 20.13
N HIS A 287 5.66 -26.69 21.31
CA HIS A 287 5.23 -25.30 21.56
C HIS A 287 5.96 -24.28 20.68
N LEU A 288 7.23 -24.52 20.31
CA LEU A 288 7.98 -23.66 19.39
C LEU A 288 7.49 -23.81 17.95
N SER A 289 7.22 -25.04 17.51
CA SER A 289 6.65 -25.26 16.17
C SER A 289 5.28 -24.60 16.03
N VAL A 290 4.44 -24.73 17.07
CA VAL A 290 3.14 -24.05 17.14
C VAL A 290 3.31 -22.53 17.14
N ALA A 291 4.28 -22.00 17.91
CA ALA A 291 4.56 -20.55 17.92
C ALA A 291 4.95 -20.01 16.54
N LEU A 292 5.79 -20.72 15.79
CA LEU A 292 6.18 -20.30 14.43
C LEU A 292 4.99 -20.34 13.46
N VAL A 293 4.13 -21.35 13.57
CA VAL A 293 2.89 -21.42 12.76
C VAL A 293 1.95 -20.26 13.11
N LEU A 294 1.74 -19.97 14.40
CA LEU A 294 0.91 -18.86 14.85
C LEU A 294 1.49 -17.51 14.41
N LEU A 295 2.81 -17.35 14.44
CA LEU A 295 3.48 -16.15 13.94
C LEU A 295 3.23 -15.95 12.45
N TYR A 296 3.37 -17.00 11.66
CA TYR A 296 3.13 -16.94 10.21
C TYR A 296 1.66 -16.64 9.90
N LEU A 297 0.74 -17.39 10.49
CA LEU A 297 -0.69 -17.24 10.23
C LEU A 297 -1.25 -15.90 10.73
N GLY A 298 -0.68 -15.31 11.79
CA GLY A 298 -1.13 -14.04 12.35
C GLY A 298 -1.11 -12.90 11.34
N GLY A 299 0.06 -12.58 10.77
CA GLY A 299 0.21 -11.48 9.80
C GLY A 299 -0.12 -11.87 8.35
N THR A 300 -0.49 -13.12 8.09
CA THR A 300 -0.94 -13.58 6.77
C THR A 300 -2.44 -13.88 6.79
N SER A 301 -2.83 -15.11 7.03
CA SER A 301 -4.23 -15.57 6.91
C SER A 301 -5.19 -14.84 7.87
N MET A 302 -4.81 -14.64 9.14
CA MET A 302 -5.68 -13.95 10.10
C MET A 302 -5.87 -12.48 9.70
N LEU A 303 -4.79 -11.81 9.31
CA LEU A 303 -4.86 -10.44 8.81
C LEU A 303 -5.73 -10.32 7.57
N ASN A 304 -5.59 -11.24 6.59
CA ASN A 304 -6.44 -11.29 5.40
C ASN A 304 -7.94 -11.43 5.75
N LEU A 305 -8.27 -12.22 6.77
CA LEU A 305 -9.66 -12.36 7.22
C LEU A 305 -10.20 -11.06 7.83
N MET A 306 -9.34 -10.26 8.48
CA MET A 306 -9.74 -9.02 9.16
C MET A 306 -9.81 -7.81 8.21
N LEU A 307 -9.01 -7.77 7.15
CA LEU A 307 -8.96 -6.65 6.22
C LEU A 307 -10.03 -6.79 5.13
N GLY A 308 -10.55 -5.65 4.68
CA GLY A 308 -11.62 -5.53 3.67
C GLY A 308 -11.15 -4.95 2.33
N PHE A 309 -9.89 -5.19 1.91
CA PHE A 309 -9.39 -4.66 0.65
C PHE A 309 -9.85 -5.49 -0.55
N GLU A 310 -10.23 -4.82 -1.65
CA GLU A 310 -10.36 -5.45 -2.96
C GLU A 310 -9.01 -6.00 -3.43
N PHE A 311 -9.04 -7.13 -4.16
CA PHE A 311 -7.84 -7.70 -4.77
C PHE A 311 -7.52 -6.99 -6.08
N ASN A 312 -6.91 -5.83 -6.00
CA ASN A 312 -6.40 -5.03 -7.11
C ASN A 312 -4.97 -4.53 -6.82
N ASP A 313 -4.34 -3.82 -7.77
CA ASP A 313 -2.95 -3.37 -7.60
C ASP A 313 -2.79 -2.44 -6.39
N GLN A 314 -3.72 -1.52 -6.14
CA GLN A 314 -3.70 -0.63 -4.98
C GLN A 314 -3.88 -1.40 -3.66
N GLY A 315 -4.89 -2.27 -3.57
CA GLY A 315 -5.12 -3.11 -2.39
C GLY A 315 -3.93 -4.03 -2.09
N VAL A 316 -3.33 -4.63 -3.12
CA VAL A 316 -2.13 -5.45 -3.01
C VAL A 316 -0.92 -4.63 -2.55
N ALA A 317 -0.73 -3.42 -3.07
CA ALA A 317 0.34 -2.52 -2.64
C ALA A 317 0.19 -2.15 -1.16
N THR A 318 -1.02 -1.79 -0.74
CA THR A 318 -1.34 -1.47 0.66
C THR A 318 -1.14 -2.68 1.60
N PHE A 319 -1.49 -3.91 1.14
CA PHE A 319 -1.36 -5.11 1.96
C PHE A 319 0.08 -5.63 2.08
N LYS A 320 0.91 -5.38 1.07
CA LYS A 320 2.26 -5.94 0.90
C LYS A 320 3.16 -5.85 2.15
N PRO A 321 3.23 -4.74 2.91
CA PRO A 321 4.13 -4.60 4.06
C PRO A 321 3.65 -5.33 5.31
N TYR A 322 2.34 -5.54 5.49
CA TYR A 322 1.79 -6.06 6.75
C TYR A 322 2.33 -7.45 7.18
N PRO A 323 2.59 -8.43 6.29
CA PRO A 323 3.11 -9.73 6.71
C PRO A 323 4.56 -9.73 7.20
N VAL A 324 5.24 -8.59 7.23
CA VAL A 324 6.70 -8.48 7.47
C VAL A 324 7.16 -9.21 8.75
N ILE A 325 6.43 -9.11 9.85
CA ILE A 325 6.75 -9.82 11.11
C ILE A 325 6.59 -11.35 10.93
N SER A 326 5.57 -11.78 10.19
CA SER A 326 5.28 -13.19 9.94
C SER A 326 6.36 -13.86 9.08
N TYR A 327 7.04 -13.11 8.23
CA TYR A 327 8.13 -13.62 7.41
C TYR A 327 9.39 -14.01 8.22
N VAL A 328 9.51 -13.58 9.48
CA VAL A 328 10.51 -14.11 10.41
C VAL A 328 10.38 -15.62 10.54
N ALA A 329 9.16 -16.16 10.57
CA ALA A 329 8.93 -17.61 10.64
C ALA A 329 9.48 -18.34 9.41
N LEU A 330 9.36 -17.76 8.20
CA LEU A 330 9.91 -18.35 6.97
C LEU A 330 11.43 -18.55 7.05
N VAL A 331 12.13 -17.53 7.57
CA VAL A 331 13.59 -17.59 7.69
C VAL A 331 14.02 -18.60 8.76
N ILE A 332 13.29 -18.70 9.86
CA ILE A 332 13.55 -19.73 10.90
C ILE A 332 13.29 -21.12 10.32
N TRP A 333 12.20 -21.34 9.59
CA TRP A 333 11.91 -22.61 8.93
C TRP A 333 12.95 -22.96 7.86
N LEU A 334 13.39 -22.00 7.04
CA LEU A 334 14.51 -22.18 6.12
C LEU A 334 15.77 -22.66 6.88
N GLY A 335 16.08 -22.02 8.01
CA GLY A 335 17.21 -22.40 8.87
C GLY A 335 17.11 -23.84 9.39
N ILE A 336 15.91 -24.28 9.78
CA ILE A 336 15.64 -25.66 10.23
C ILE A 336 15.90 -26.66 9.09
N ALA A 337 15.38 -26.38 7.89
CA ALA A 337 15.56 -27.25 6.72
C ALA A 337 17.03 -27.33 6.30
N VAL A 338 17.71 -26.20 6.24
CA VAL A 338 19.13 -26.14 5.84
C VAL A 338 20.01 -26.84 6.89
N ARG A 339 19.75 -26.64 8.18
CA ARG A 339 20.45 -27.34 9.25
C ARG A 339 20.26 -28.85 9.12
N TRP A 340 18.99 -29.30 8.95
CA TRP A 340 18.70 -30.71 8.74
C TRP A 340 19.46 -31.28 7.52
N LEU A 341 19.51 -30.56 6.42
CA LEU A 341 20.25 -30.96 5.22
C LEU A 341 21.77 -31.08 5.51
N ILE A 342 22.34 -30.06 6.16
CA ILE A 342 23.75 -30.06 6.56
C ILE A 342 24.07 -31.23 7.50
N ASP A 343 23.22 -31.52 8.46
CA ASP A 343 23.41 -32.61 9.42
C ASP A 343 23.28 -33.99 8.74
N SER A 344 22.38 -34.12 7.73
CA SER A 344 22.13 -35.37 7.02
C SER A 344 23.22 -35.69 5.98
N VAL A 345 23.70 -34.70 5.25
CA VAL A 345 24.60 -34.89 4.09
C VAL A 345 26.00 -34.37 4.36
N GLY A 346 26.17 -33.40 5.26
CA GLY A 346 27.41 -32.67 5.48
C GLY A 346 28.56 -33.50 6.07
N GLN A 347 28.29 -34.74 6.56
CA GLN A 347 29.37 -35.68 6.93
C GLN A 347 30.06 -36.25 5.67
N ARG A 348 29.32 -36.43 4.58
CA ARG A 348 29.82 -36.91 3.28
C ARG A 348 30.36 -35.76 2.41
N VAL A 349 29.88 -34.54 2.65
CA VAL A 349 30.18 -33.35 1.84
C VAL A 349 30.52 -32.18 2.78
N PRO A 350 31.71 -32.15 3.42
CA PRO A 350 32.06 -31.20 4.48
C PRO A 350 31.99 -29.72 4.06
N TRP A 351 32.30 -29.42 2.80
CA TRP A 351 32.24 -28.05 2.28
C TRP A 351 30.85 -27.47 2.26
N LEU A 352 29.79 -28.28 2.24
CA LEU A 352 28.40 -27.85 2.26
C LEU A 352 28.08 -26.96 3.49
N ARG A 353 28.73 -27.20 4.61
CA ARG A 353 28.55 -26.41 5.86
C ARG A 353 28.95 -24.95 5.70
N GLN A 354 29.86 -24.64 4.81
CA GLN A 354 30.32 -23.26 4.55
C GLN A 354 29.69 -22.66 3.32
N THR A 355 29.54 -23.41 2.24
CA THR A 355 29.06 -22.89 0.97
C THR A 355 27.55 -22.69 0.94
N LEU A 356 26.76 -23.60 1.52
CA LEU A 356 25.30 -23.50 1.47
C LEU A 356 24.77 -22.23 2.17
N PRO A 357 25.23 -21.87 3.39
CA PRO A 357 24.83 -20.61 4.02
C PRO A 357 25.14 -19.36 3.18
N VAL A 358 26.32 -19.32 2.53
CA VAL A 358 26.70 -18.20 1.66
C VAL A 358 25.83 -18.18 0.39
N LEU A 359 25.57 -19.34 -0.19
CA LEU A 359 24.71 -19.44 -1.39
C LEU A 359 23.29 -18.92 -1.13
N LEU A 360 22.72 -19.14 0.07
CA LEU A 360 21.41 -18.58 0.44
C LEU A 360 21.40 -17.05 0.31
N VAL A 361 22.44 -16.39 0.86
CA VAL A 361 22.56 -14.92 0.81
C VAL A 361 22.68 -14.44 -0.64
N VAL A 362 23.56 -15.10 -1.43
CA VAL A 362 23.78 -14.75 -2.84
C VAL A 362 22.50 -14.89 -3.64
N LEU A 363 21.77 -16.01 -3.48
CA LEU A 363 20.51 -16.24 -4.22
C LEU A 363 19.44 -15.19 -3.91
N VAL A 364 19.26 -14.86 -2.62
CA VAL A 364 18.26 -13.85 -2.22
C VAL A 364 18.69 -12.45 -2.66
N PHE A 365 19.97 -12.13 -2.57
CA PHE A 365 20.51 -10.86 -3.06
C PHE A 365 20.29 -10.71 -4.57
N LEU A 366 20.71 -11.69 -5.38
CA LEU A 366 20.56 -11.63 -6.84
C LEU A 366 19.07 -11.61 -7.27
N GLY A 367 18.19 -12.28 -6.52
CA GLY A 367 16.76 -12.30 -6.81
C GLY A 367 16.05 -10.98 -6.50
N ASN A 368 16.48 -10.24 -5.48
CA ASN A 368 15.77 -9.05 -5.01
C ASN A 368 16.49 -7.72 -5.36
N PHE A 369 17.82 -7.70 -5.50
CA PHE A 369 18.61 -6.49 -5.75
C PHE A 369 18.11 -5.67 -6.97
N PRO A 370 17.76 -6.26 -8.11
CA PRO A 370 17.28 -5.49 -9.27
C PRO A 370 16.05 -4.64 -8.98
N ALA A 371 15.17 -5.11 -8.07
CA ALA A 371 13.96 -4.37 -7.70
C ALA A 371 14.25 -3.13 -6.83
N PHE A 372 15.37 -3.13 -6.08
CA PHE A 372 15.69 -2.06 -5.13
C PHE A 372 16.82 -1.14 -5.59
N HIS A 373 17.65 -1.57 -6.51
CA HIS A 373 18.69 -0.73 -7.10
C HIS A 373 18.13 0.50 -7.82
N ASN A 374 16.92 0.40 -8.38
CA ASN A 374 16.21 1.46 -9.09
C ASN A 374 15.01 1.98 -8.29
N SER A 375 15.00 1.87 -6.97
CA SER A 375 13.87 2.33 -6.13
C SER A 375 13.70 3.85 -6.12
N ASP A 376 14.77 4.60 -6.35
CA ASP A 376 14.74 6.06 -6.50
C ASP A 376 14.59 6.42 -7.98
N ASN A 377 13.36 6.34 -8.46
CA ASN A 377 13.02 6.69 -9.84
C ASN A 377 12.58 8.16 -10.01
N GLY A 378 12.43 8.91 -8.91
CA GLY A 378 12.03 10.31 -8.91
C GLY A 378 10.59 10.59 -9.38
N PHE A 379 9.81 9.58 -9.74
CA PHE A 379 8.47 9.73 -10.33
C PHE A 379 7.52 10.50 -9.39
N ALA A 380 7.45 10.10 -8.13
CA ALA A 380 6.56 10.73 -7.15
C ALA A 380 6.88 12.23 -6.96
N GLN A 381 8.16 12.54 -6.85
CA GLN A 381 8.61 13.94 -6.73
C GLN A 381 8.30 14.74 -7.99
N ALA A 382 8.63 14.22 -9.18
CA ALA A 382 8.35 14.87 -10.46
C ALA A 382 6.83 15.14 -10.65
N TYR A 383 5.99 14.20 -10.26
CA TYR A 383 4.53 14.38 -10.26
C TYR A 383 4.10 15.52 -9.33
N GLY A 384 4.57 15.51 -8.08
CA GLY A 384 4.20 16.56 -7.11
C GLY A 384 4.67 17.94 -7.51
N GLU A 385 5.91 18.06 -8.02
CA GLU A 385 6.47 19.31 -8.54
C GLU A 385 5.68 19.83 -9.75
N LEU A 386 5.31 18.95 -10.68
CA LEU A 386 4.52 19.29 -11.84
C LEU A 386 3.12 19.78 -11.46
N VAL A 387 2.46 19.13 -10.52
CA VAL A 387 1.15 19.56 -9.99
C VAL A 387 1.26 20.98 -9.40
N LEU A 388 2.24 21.22 -8.54
CA LEU A 388 2.44 22.53 -7.91
C LEU A 388 2.84 23.63 -8.92
N GLU A 389 3.63 23.29 -9.95
CA GLU A 389 4.02 24.21 -11.02
C GLU A 389 2.80 24.69 -11.82
N LYS A 390 1.82 23.81 -12.03
CA LYS A 390 0.68 24.06 -12.92
C LYS A 390 -0.52 24.76 -12.27
N VAL A 391 -0.59 24.73 -10.95
CA VAL A 391 -1.62 25.50 -10.24
C VAL A 391 -1.37 27.00 -10.36
N PRO A 392 -2.32 27.81 -10.86
CA PRO A 392 -2.17 29.27 -10.93
C PRO A 392 -1.97 29.90 -9.55
N GLU A 393 -1.34 31.08 -9.53
CA GLU A 393 -1.05 31.81 -8.30
C GLU A 393 -2.33 32.12 -7.49
N GLY A 394 -2.25 31.97 -6.18
CA GLY A 394 -3.35 32.26 -5.25
C GLY A 394 -4.55 31.33 -5.29
N SER A 395 -4.46 30.23 -6.04
CA SER A 395 -5.54 29.26 -6.20
C SER A 395 -5.73 28.35 -4.98
N VAL A 396 -6.85 27.63 -4.95
CA VAL A 396 -7.11 26.50 -4.04
C VAL A 396 -6.84 25.21 -4.78
N LEU A 397 -6.02 24.33 -4.18
CA LEU A 397 -5.74 22.99 -4.71
C LEU A 397 -6.26 21.90 -3.76
N PHE A 398 -7.22 21.12 -4.22
CA PHE A 398 -7.66 19.90 -3.55
C PHE A 398 -6.84 18.70 -4.01
N VAL A 399 -6.17 18.02 -3.06
CA VAL A 399 -5.41 16.79 -3.32
C VAL A 399 -6.16 15.58 -2.77
N GLN A 400 -6.23 14.51 -3.56
CA GLN A 400 -6.89 13.26 -3.17
C GLN A 400 -5.87 12.20 -2.77
N GLY A 401 -6.29 11.35 -1.81
CA GLY A 401 -5.57 10.17 -1.37
C GLY A 401 -4.36 10.49 -0.50
N ASP A 402 -4.03 9.56 0.36
CA ASP A 402 -2.96 9.71 1.35
C ASP A 402 -1.60 9.87 0.67
N THR A 403 -1.37 9.10 -0.39
CA THR A 403 -0.14 9.11 -1.18
C THR A 403 0.07 10.44 -1.90
N GLY A 404 -0.97 10.99 -2.54
CA GLY A 404 -0.92 12.31 -3.19
C GLY A 404 -0.72 13.45 -2.18
N ILE A 405 -1.47 13.40 -1.08
CA ILE A 405 -1.35 14.37 0.03
C ILE A 405 0.06 14.34 0.62
N GLY A 406 0.64 13.14 0.79
CA GLY A 406 1.98 12.98 1.34
C GLY A 406 3.04 13.69 0.49
N VAL A 407 3.06 13.42 -0.81
CA VAL A 407 4.06 13.99 -1.74
C VAL A 407 3.86 15.50 -1.92
N ILE A 408 2.65 15.93 -2.30
CA ILE A 408 2.37 17.34 -2.57
C ILE A 408 2.46 18.18 -1.28
N GLY A 409 1.94 17.64 -0.16
CA GLY A 409 2.02 18.29 1.14
C GLY A 409 3.47 18.44 1.64
N PHE A 410 4.32 17.44 1.42
CA PHE A 410 5.74 17.52 1.76
C PHE A 410 6.45 18.63 0.95
N LEU A 411 6.26 18.65 -0.37
CA LEU A 411 6.84 19.69 -1.22
C LEU A 411 6.35 21.10 -0.84
N HIS A 412 5.05 21.22 -0.56
CA HIS A 412 4.44 22.49 -0.20
C HIS A 412 4.86 22.97 1.19
N TYR A 413 4.69 22.14 2.24
CA TYR A 413 4.89 22.57 3.63
C TYR A 413 6.34 22.40 4.13
N VAL A 414 7.06 21.35 3.71
CA VAL A 414 8.44 21.11 4.18
C VAL A 414 9.43 21.84 3.31
N ARG A 415 9.31 21.72 1.97
CA ARG A 415 10.19 22.41 1.01
C ARG A 415 9.73 23.83 0.65
N ASN A 416 8.61 24.29 1.23
CA ASN A 416 8.04 25.63 1.03
C ASN A 416 7.80 25.98 -0.45
N GLN A 417 7.42 24.99 -1.27
CA GLN A 417 7.09 25.22 -2.66
C GLN A 417 5.66 25.77 -2.78
N ARG A 418 5.47 26.81 -3.56
CA ARG A 418 4.18 27.47 -3.85
C ARG A 418 3.36 27.80 -2.59
N PRO A 419 3.93 28.58 -1.64
CA PRO A 419 3.21 28.98 -0.42
C PRO A 419 2.00 29.89 -0.69
N ASP A 420 1.87 30.40 -1.91
CA ASP A 420 0.72 31.16 -2.41
C ASP A 420 -0.53 30.31 -2.64
N VAL A 421 -0.37 29.00 -2.85
CA VAL A 421 -1.46 28.05 -3.10
C VAL A 421 -2.09 27.58 -1.78
N GLU A 422 -3.42 27.65 -1.70
CA GLU A 422 -4.14 27.09 -0.57
C GLU A 422 -4.37 25.58 -0.76
N LEU A 423 -3.50 24.76 -0.12
CA LEU A 423 -3.59 23.30 -0.22
C LEU A 423 -4.69 22.75 0.68
N ARG A 424 -5.57 21.90 0.14
CA ARG A 424 -6.67 21.22 0.85
C ARG A 424 -6.72 19.74 0.53
N SER A 425 -7.18 18.94 1.48
CA SER A 425 -7.48 17.52 1.25
C SER A 425 -8.90 17.34 0.73
N TRP A 426 -9.06 16.56 -0.35
CA TRP A 426 -10.38 16.21 -0.90
C TRP A 426 -11.25 15.45 0.10
N ASN A 427 -10.66 14.60 0.92
CA ASN A 427 -11.35 13.77 1.91
C ASN A 427 -11.31 14.38 3.31
N ASN A 428 -10.98 15.68 3.44
CA ASN A 428 -10.83 16.38 4.72
C ASN A 428 -9.82 15.74 5.69
N LEU A 429 -8.83 15.02 5.16
CA LEU A 429 -7.70 14.48 5.92
C LEU A 429 -6.61 15.54 6.08
N VAL A 430 -5.75 15.37 7.07
CA VAL A 430 -4.60 16.25 7.31
C VAL A 430 -5.06 17.71 7.48
N PHE A 431 -4.34 18.69 7.27
CA PHE A 431 -4.47 20.14 7.29
C PHE A 431 -5.59 20.73 8.17
N SER A 432 -5.31 21.85 8.86
CA SER A 432 -6.26 22.53 9.75
C SER A 432 -7.42 23.20 9.01
N ASN A 433 -7.23 23.52 7.72
CA ASN A 433 -8.24 24.16 6.87
C ASN A 433 -9.28 23.18 6.29
N ARG A 434 -9.40 21.97 6.85
CA ARG A 434 -10.43 21.02 6.47
C ARG A 434 -11.83 21.63 6.60
N LEU A 435 -12.72 21.30 5.67
CA LEU A 435 -14.06 21.86 5.66
C LEU A 435 -14.95 21.28 6.77
N VAL A 436 -14.74 19.99 7.07
CA VAL A 436 -15.52 19.24 8.06
C VAL A 436 -14.66 18.13 8.66
N SER A 437 -15.19 17.49 9.70
CA SER A 437 -14.55 16.33 10.30
C SER A 437 -14.42 15.17 9.30
N PRO A 438 -13.27 14.49 9.21
CA PRO A 438 -13.10 13.31 8.37
C PRO A 438 -13.97 12.12 8.79
N TYR A 439 -14.53 12.14 10.01
CA TYR A 439 -15.50 11.14 10.50
C TYR A 439 -16.94 11.38 10.05
N MET A 440 -17.19 12.47 9.32
CA MET A 440 -18.52 12.74 8.74
C MET A 440 -18.82 11.80 7.56
N PRO A 441 -20.07 11.37 7.34
CA PRO A 441 -20.44 10.55 6.18
C PRO A 441 -20.01 11.18 4.84
N LEU A 442 -19.47 10.38 3.92
CA LEU A 442 -18.87 10.84 2.66
C LEU A 442 -19.81 11.70 1.82
N GLY A 443 -21.13 11.37 1.78
CA GLY A 443 -22.12 12.16 1.05
C GLY A 443 -22.31 13.58 1.62
N GLN A 444 -22.21 13.76 2.94
CA GLN A 444 -22.25 15.07 3.58
C GLN A 444 -20.96 15.86 3.32
N GLN A 445 -19.81 15.18 3.39
CA GLN A 445 -18.52 15.80 3.04
C GLN A 445 -18.54 16.32 1.60
N ALA A 446 -19.04 15.51 0.65
CA ALA A 446 -19.16 15.90 -0.75
C ALA A 446 -20.07 17.13 -0.94
N LYS A 447 -21.23 17.16 -0.26
CA LYS A 447 -22.15 18.31 -0.33
C LYS A 447 -21.49 19.62 0.12
N LEU A 448 -20.81 19.60 1.25
CA LEU A 448 -20.15 20.79 1.80
C LEU A 448 -18.94 21.22 0.98
N ARG A 449 -18.17 20.27 0.43
CA ARG A 449 -17.10 20.56 -0.52
C ARG A 449 -17.63 21.23 -1.80
N ASN A 450 -18.68 20.69 -2.40
CA ASN A 450 -19.28 21.28 -3.60
C ASN A 450 -19.86 22.69 -3.32
N GLU A 451 -20.40 22.92 -2.11
CA GLU A 451 -20.82 24.24 -1.68
C GLU A 451 -19.64 25.22 -1.54
N PHE A 452 -18.53 24.79 -0.94
CA PHE A 452 -17.30 25.58 -0.87
C PHE A 452 -16.78 25.93 -2.26
N ILE A 453 -16.70 24.97 -3.18
CA ILE A 453 -16.24 25.18 -4.56
C ILE A 453 -17.09 26.23 -5.27
N ARG A 454 -18.42 26.15 -5.16
CA ARG A 454 -19.34 27.12 -5.79
C ARG A 454 -19.26 28.52 -5.22
N LYS A 455 -18.91 28.67 -3.93
CA LYS A 455 -18.81 29.96 -3.25
C LYS A 455 -17.41 30.57 -3.30
N SER A 456 -16.42 29.83 -3.76
CA SER A 456 -15.03 30.29 -3.80
C SER A 456 -14.86 31.41 -4.85
N GLU A 457 -14.29 32.53 -4.42
CA GLU A 457 -13.85 33.61 -5.32
C GLU A 457 -12.51 33.30 -5.98
N LYS A 458 -11.73 32.36 -5.40
CA LYS A 458 -10.46 31.86 -5.96
C LYS A 458 -10.75 30.77 -7.00
N ALA A 459 -9.84 30.62 -7.95
CA ALA A 459 -9.82 29.48 -8.83
C ALA A 459 -9.57 28.20 -8.02
N VAL A 460 -10.37 27.16 -8.22
CA VAL A 460 -10.33 25.90 -7.46
C VAL A 460 -9.92 24.77 -8.40
N PHE A 461 -8.86 24.09 -8.03
CA PHE A 461 -8.32 22.95 -8.77
C PHE A 461 -8.36 21.67 -7.93
N SER A 462 -8.32 20.51 -8.58
CA SER A 462 -8.11 19.23 -7.93
C SER A 462 -7.23 18.28 -8.74
N THR A 463 -6.60 17.33 -8.06
CA THR A 463 -5.88 16.21 -8.67
C THR A 463 -6.80 15.04 -9.04
N ILE A 464 -8.11 15.18 -8.89
CA ILE A 464 -9.09 14.12 -9.15
C ILE A 464 -9.63 14.27 -10.57
N PRO A 465 -9.58 13.20 -11.35
CA PRO A 465 -9.92 13.24 -12.76
C PRO A 465 -11.43 13.24 -13.08
N ARG A 466 -12.35 13.31 -12.13
CA ARG A 466 -13.80 13.31 -12.41
C ARG A 466 -14.57 14.22 -11.49
N VAL A 467 -14.98 15.34 -12.06
CA VAL A 467 -16.13 16.12 -11.59
C VAL A 467 -17.04 16.32 -12.80
N GLU A 468 -18.35 16.19 -12.59
CA GLU A 468 -19.37 16.28 -13.66
C GLU A 468 -19.37 17.64 -14.35
N GLU A 469 -18.87 18.70 -13.69
CA GLU A 469 -18.78 20.07 -14.19
C GLU A 469 -17.36 20.63 -13.91
N GLY A 470 -16.69 21.12 -14.94
CA GLY A 470 -15.38 21.75 -14.81
C GLY A 470 -14.50 21.58 -16.05
N LEU A 471 -13.31 22.17 -16.00
CA LEU A 471 -12.34 22.17 -17.08
C LEU A 471 -11.27 21.11 -16.82
N ASN A 472 -11.17 20.11 -17.67
CA ASN A 472 -10.10 19.11 -17.62
C ASN A 472 -8.87 19.65 -18.34
N THR A 473 -7.73 19.71 -17.64
CA THR A 473 -6.43 20.12 -18.19
C THR A 473 -5.47 18.92 -18.37
N GLY A 474 -5.96 17.69 -18.18
CA GLY A 474 -5.17 16.46 -18.22
C GLY A 474 -4.49 16.14 -16.89
N LEU A 475 -3.77 17.07 -16.30
CA LEU A 475 -3.08 16.90 -15.01
C LEU A 475 -3.95 17.32 -13.83
N LEU A 476 -4.71 18.41 -14.00
CA LEU A 476 -5.57 19.01 -12.99
C LEU A 476 -6.99 19.17 -13.54
N PHE A 477 -7.92 19.27 -12.60
CA PHE A 477 -9.31 19.61 -12.85
C PHE A 477 -9.61 20.99 -12.28
N GLN A 478 -10.01 21.97 -13.12
CA GLN A 478 -10.48 23.26 -12.64
C GLN A 478 -11.98 23.20 -12.41
N HIS A 479 -12.40 23.53 -11.20
CA HIS A 479 -13.80 23.70 -10.82
C HIS A 479 -14.25 25.16 -11.01
N ASN A 480 -15.51 25.46 -10.72
CA ASN A 480 -16.13 26.79 -10.74
C ASN A 480 -15.91 27.56 -12.07
N VAL A 481 -15.86 26.85 -13.17
CA VAL A 481 -15.83 27.35 -14.55
C VAL A 481 -16.82 26.58 -15.41
N GLU A 482 -17.15 27.09 -16.59
CA GLU A 482 -17.94 26.35 -17.57
C GLU A 482 -17.23 25.08 -17.99
N SER A 483 -17.98 24.00 -18.17
CA SER A 483 -17.45 22.71 -18.58
C SER A 483 -16.78 22.81 -19.95
N GLY A 484 -15.61 22.21 -20.09
CA GLY A 484 -14.86 22.24 -21.35
C GLY A 484 -13.56 21.44 -21.24
N HIS A 485 -12.77 21.53 -22.31
CA HIS A 485 -11.45 20.94 -22.40
C HIS A 485 -10.46 22.04 -22.72
N TYR A 486 -9.37 22.09 -21.99
CA TYR A 486 -8.28 23.03 -22.21
C TYR A 486 -6.99 22.25 -22.45
N CYS A 487 -6.38 22.50 -23.60
CA CYS A 487 -5.03 21.99 -23.86
C CYS A 487 -4.02 23.04 -23.43
N ASP A 488 -3.28 22.76 -22.36
CA ASP A 488 -2.08 23.52 -22.06
C ASP A 488 -1.05 23.24 -23.18
N GLN A 489 -0.51 24.28 -23.80
CA GLN A 489 0.46 24.20 -24.91
C GLN A 489 1.74 23.41 -24.56
N ASN A 490 1.91 22.99 -23.31
CA ASN A 490 3.06 22.25 -22.82
C ASN A 490 2.71 20.84 -22.30
N LEU A 491 1.55 20.28 -22.65
CA LEU A 491 1.12 18.94 -22.25
C LEU A 491 2.13 17.86 -22.67
N HIS A 492 2.74 18.03 -23.85
CA HIS A 492 3.84 17.20 -24.33
C HIS A 492 5.03 17.20 -23.37
N GLY A 493 5.52 18.37 -22.91
CA GLY A 493 6.62 18.45 -21.94
C GLY A 493 6.28 17.82 -20.59
N TYR A 494 4.99 17.82 -20.18
CA TYR A 494 4.56 17.12 -18.96
C TYR A 494 4.62 15.64 -19.14
N MET A 495 4.15 15.16 -20.30
CA MET A 495 4.22 13.75 -20.62
C MET A 495 5.66 13.27 -20.72
N GLU A 496 6.56 14.01 -21.37
CA GLU A 496 7.98 13.67 -21.39
C GLU A 496 8.59 13.62 -19.98
N ARG A 497 8.24 14.56 -19.09
CA ARG A 497 8.70 14.55 -17.69
C ARG A 497 8.16 13.37 -16.90
N LEU A 498 6.93 12.91 -17.17
CA LEU A 498 6.29 11.78 -16.49
C LEU A 498 6.53 10.45 -17.20
N VAL A 499 6.60 10.44 -18.54
CA VAL A 499 6.74 9.27 -19.42
C VAL A 499 8.20 9.08 -19.88
N ALA A 500 9.13 10.03 -19.61
CA ALA A 500 10.57 9.71 -19.63
C ALA A 500 10.90 8.60 -18.63
N PHE A 501 9.98 8.31 -17.72
CA PHE A 501 9.89 7.09 -16.96
C PHE A 501 9.22 5.94 -17.76
N ASP A 502 9.54 5.81 -19.05
CA ASP A 502 8.91 5.04 -20.15
C ASP A 502 8.77 3.53 -19.91
N ARG A 503 8.60 3.14 -18.67
CA ARG A 503 8.49 1.75 -18.28
C ARG A 503 7.56 1.60 -17.11
N LEU A 504 6.29 1.32 -17.38
CA LEU A 504 5.36 0.74 -16.38
C LEU A 504 5.95 -0.49 -15.66
N ASP A 505 6.90 -1.17 -16.29
CA ASP A 505 7.67 -2.29 -15.76
C ASP A 505 8.83 -1.87 -14.83
N VAL A 506 9.34 -0.64 -14.95
CA VAL A 506 10.37 -0.09 -14.03
C VAL A 506 9.77 0.41 -12.71
N LEU A 507 8.50 0.82 -12.73
CA LEU A 507 7.81 1.19 -11.50
C LEU A 507 7.61 -0.07 -10.64
N SER A 508 8.37 -0.18 -9.58
CA SER A 508 8.33 -1.34 -8.66
C SER A 508 7.13 -1.27 -7.71
N ASN A 509 6.57 -0.06 -7.51
CA ASN A 509 5.52 0.23 -6.56
C ASN A 509 4.13 0.20 -7.23
N GLY A 510 3.16 -0.49 -6.60
CA GLY A 510 1.78 -0.55 -7.09
C GLY A 510 1.07 0.81 -7.06
N HIS A 511 1.40 1.69 -6.11
CA HIS A 511 0.84 3.05 -6.04
C HIS A 511 1.32 3.92 -7.21
N GLU A 512 2.59 3.81 -7.62
CA GLU A 512 3.11 4.51 -8.80
C GLU A 512 2.43 4.03 -10.08
N LYS A 513 2.23 2.71 -10.22
CA LYS A 513 1.53 2.13 -11.36
C LYS A 513 0.08 2.60 -11.46
N GLU A 514 -0.62 2.67 -10.35
CA GLU A 514 -2.01 3.14 -10.28
C GLU A 514 -2.11 4.62 -10.64
N LEU A 515 -1.21 5.45 -10.08
CA LEU A 515 -1.16 6.88 -10.38
C LEU A 515 -0.86 7.13 -11.86
N LEU A 516 0.16 6.47 -12.42
CA LEU A 516 0.51 6.61 -13.83
C LEU A 516 -0.63 6.12 -14.73
N PHE A 517 -1.29 5.01 -14.39
CA PHE A 517 -2.46 4.54 -15.12
C PHE A 517 -3.57 5.60 -15.16
N GLY A 518 -3.88 6.21 -14.01
CA GLY A 518 -4.89 7.28 -13.91
C GLY A 518 -4.53 8.48 -14.79
N LEU A 519 -3.29 8.93 -14.73
CA LEU A 519 -2.80 10.05 -15.54
C LEU A 519 -2.88 9.76 -17.05
N LEU A 520 -2.42 8.59 -17.49
CA LEU A 520 -2.49 8.18 -18.90
C LEU A 520 -3.93 8.09 -19.39
N LEU A 521 -4.86 7.61 -18.56
CA LEU A 521 -6.28 7.56 -18.91
C LEU A 521 -6.88 8.97 -19.10
N GLU A 522 -6.57 9.91 -18.21
CA GLU A 522 -7.09 11.27 -18.30
C GLU A 522 -6.45 12.07 -19.45
N PHE A 523 -5.17 11.93 -19.67
CA PHE A 523 -4.50 12.49 -20.87
C PHE A 523 -5.11 11.96 -22.16
N SER A 524 -5.41 10.66 -22.24
CA SER A 524 -6.05 10.06 -23.41
C SER A 524 -7.46 10.58 -23.62
N ARG A 525 -8.24 10.76 -22.56
CA ARG A 525 -9.59 11.36 -22.61
C ARG A 525 -9.54 12.78 -23.11
N LEU A 526 -8.60 13.59 -22.62
CA LEU A 526 -8.40 14.97 -23.05
C LEU A 526 -8.03 15.02 -24.53
N HIS A 527 -7.09 14.21 -24.97
CA HIS A 527 -6.67 14.12 -26.36
C HIS A 527 -7.87 13.82 -27.29
N ILE A 528 -8.63 12.77 -26.97
CA ILE A 528 -9.78 12.35 -27.78
C ILE A 528 -10.84 13.47 -27.85
N ALA A 529 -11.08 14.16 -26.73
CA ALA A 529 -12.01 15.28 -26.70
C ALA A 529 -11.57 16.43 -27.62
N LEU A 530 -10.30 16.82 -27.53
CA LEU A 530 -9.72 17.90 -28.36
C LEU A 530 -9.75 17.57 -29.85
N VAL A 531 -9.40 16.33 -30.23
CA VAL A 531 -9.46 15.87 -31.62
C VAL A 531 -10.90 15.88 -32.16
N SER A 532 -11.89 15.55 -31.31
CA SER A 532 -13.29 15.49 -31.71
C SER A 532 -13.95 16.87 -31.86
N GLU A 533 -13.49 17.86 -31.11
CA GLU A 533 -14.06 19.22 -31.10
C GLU A 533 -13.46 20.13 -32.18
N ASN A 534 -12.24 19.87 -32.66
CA ASN A 534 -11.55 20.73 -33.62
C ASN A 534 -11.39 20.08 -35.02
N ASN A 535 -12.16 20.61 -35.99
CA ASN A 535 -11.96 20.33 -37.42
C ASN A 535 -10.82 21.17 -38.08
N ALA A 536 -10.14 22.04 -37.32
CA ALA A 536 -9.01 22.85 -37.79
C ALA A 536 -7.91 22.87 -36.74
N VAL A 537 -6.85 22.09 -36.98
CA VAL A 537 -5.72 21.92 -36.07
C VAL A 537 -4.64 22.95 -36.38
N ASP A 538 -4.25 23.74 -35.39
CA ASP A 538 -3.10 24.61 -35.46
C ASP A 538 -1.81 23.75 -35.35
N GLY A 539 -0.71 24.07 -36.05
CA GLY A 539 0.48 23.20 -36.17
C GLY A 539 1.19 22.85 -34.84
N ALA A 540 0.97 23.66 -33.78
CA ALA A 540 1.43 23.33 -32.43
C ALA A 540 0.64 22.16 -31.81
N ILE A 541 -0.65 22.06 -32.12
CA ILE A 541 -1.57 21.00 -31.69
C ILE A 541 -1.26 19.69 -32.44
N GLU A 542 -0.79 19.76 -33.71
CA GLU A 542 -0.41 18.56 -34.49
C GLU A 542 0.75 17.76 -33.84
N MET A 543 1.74 18.45 -33.31
CA MET A 543 2.89 17.79 -32.65
C MET A 543 2.48 17.15 -31.31
N GLU A 544 1.60 17.82 -30.55
CA GLU A 544 1.00 17.27 -29.34
C GLU A 544 0.09 16.07 -29.64
N LEU A 545 -0.72 16.13 -30.67
CA LEU A 545 -1.56 15.05 -31.14
C LEU A 545 -0.76 13.82 -31.58
N ALA A 546 0.39 14.00 -32.24
CA ALA A 546 1.26 12.90 -32.64
C ALA A 546 1.87 12.17 -31.43
N THR A 547 2.22 12.89 -30.38
CA THR A 547 2.71 12.28 -29.15
C THR A 547 1.62 11.55 -28.39
N MET A 548 0.42 12.12 -28.36
CA MET A 548 -0.74 11.51 -27.73
C MET A 548 -1.28 10.31 -28.48
N ALA A 549 -1.05 10.20 -29.81
CA ALA A 549 -1.32 8.99 -30.58
C ALA A 549 -0.58 7.76 -30.05
N MET A 550 0.59 7.95 -29.43
CA MET A 550 1.29 6.86 -28.75
C MET A 550 0.50 6.32 -27.54
N LEU A 551 -0.33 7.14 -26.90
CA LEU A 551 -1.18 6.71 -25.79
C LEU A 551 -2.27 5.73 -26.22
N GLU A 552 -2.75 5.82 -27.47
CA GLU A 552 -3.74 4.87 -28.02
C GLU A 552 -3.22 3.44 -28.04
N GLN A 553 -1.91 3.23 -28.04
CA GLN A 553 -1.32 1.91 -27.92
C GLN A 553 -1.36 1.34 -26.51
N THR A 554 -1.54 2.20 -25.50
CA THR A 554 -1.63 1.79 -24.09
C THR A 554 -3.01 1.25 -23.75
N PHE A 555 -3.10 0.42 -22.71
CA PHE A 555 -4.40 -0.05 -22.20
C PHE A 555 -5.33 1.11 -21.75
N PRO A 556 -4.84 2.10 -20.96
CA PRO A 556 -5.66 3.28 -20.65
C PRO A 556 -6.16 4.05 -21.86
N GLY A 557 -5.32 4.23 -22.89
CA GLY A 557 -5.69 4.90 -24.12
C GLY A 557 -6.79 4.16 -24.89
N LYS A 558 -6.69 2.83 -24.99
CA LYS A 558 -7.74 1.99 -25.59
C LYS A 558 -9.07 2.09 -24.85
N LEU A 559 -9.04 2.12 -23.50
CA LEU A 559 -10.25 2.32 -22.70
C LEU A 559 -10.90 3.69 -22.94
N ALA A 560 -10.10 4.76 -22.98
CA ALA A 560 -10.59 6.11 -23.26
C ALA A 560 -11.24 6.21 -24.65
N LEU A 561 -10.60 5.61 -25.65
CA LEU A 561 -11.13 5.57 -27.03
C LEU A 561 -12.44 4.77 -27.10
N LEU A 562 -12.53 3.62 -26.47
CA LEU A 562 -13.77 2.83 -26.40
C LEU A 562 -14.88 3.61 -25.69
N GLU A 563 -14.58 4.27 -24.58
CA GLU A 563 -15.54 5.11 -23.86
C GLU A 563 -16.11 6.21 -24.76
N PHE A 564 -15.25 6.91 -25.51
CA PHE A 564 -15.65 7.94 -26.46
C PHE A 564 -16.51 7.39 -27.60
N LEU A 565 -16.08 6.31 -28.25
CA LEU A 565 -16.79 5.71 -29.40
C LEU A 565 -18.17 5.21 -29.00
N PHE A 566 -18.31 4.57 -27.83
CA PHE A 566 -19.62 4.11 -27.37
C PHE A 566 -20.55 5.23 -26.87
N ARG A 567 -20.01 6.36 -26.37
CA ARG A 567 -20.83 7.53 -26.00
C ARG A 567 -21.34 8.31 -27.20
N ASN A 568 -20.53 8.41 -28.25
CA ASN A 568 -20.86 9.24 -29.43
C ASN A 568 -21.51 8.46 -30.58
N GLY A 569 -22.05 7.26 -30.32
CA GLY A 569 -22.91 6.54 -31.25
C GLY A 569 -22.22 5.73 -32.34
N GLY A 570 -20.92 5.51 -32.26
CA GLY A 570 -20.21 4.47 -33.03
C GLY A 570 -20.17 4.59 -34.56
N ASN A 571 -20.72 5.66 -35.16
CA ASN A 571 -20.80 5.81 -36.62
C ASN A 571 -19.44 6.07 -37.31
N VAL A 572 -18.39 6.29 -36.57
CA VAL A 572 -17.06 6.68 -37.07
C VAL A 572 -16.17 5.47 -37.39
N MET A 573 -16.46 4.31 -36.82
CA MET A 573 -15.64 3.11 -37.00
C MET A 573 -16.44 1.95 -37.55
N GLN A 574 -15.83 1.16 -38.47
CA GLN A 574 -16.44 -0.09 -38.92
C GLN A 574 -16.55 -1.06 -37.74
N LYS A 575 -17.68 -1.78 -37.66
CA LYS A 575 -17.96 -2.77 -36.61
C LYS A 575 -16.77 -3.69 -36.30
N GLN A 576 -16.09 -4.20 -37.32
CA GLN A 576 -14.94 -5.08 -37.19
C GLN A 576 -13.75 -4.42 -36.48
N GLN A 577 -13.53 -3.12 -36.71
CA GLN A 577 -12.46 -2.36 -36.04
C GLN A 577 -12.78 -2.16 -34.55
N LEU A 578 -14.04 -1.95 -34.21
CA LEU A 578 -14.48 -1.81 -32.83
C LEU A 578 -14.34 -3.12 -32.04
N GLU A 579 -14.74 -4.26 -32.65
CA GLU A 579 -14.52 -5.59 -32.05
C GLU A 579 -13.03 -5.84 -31.80
N LEU A 580 -12.16 -5.55 -32.77
CA LEU A 580 -10.69 -5.69 -32.63
C LEU A 580 -10.12 -4.78 -31.51
N LEU A 581 -10.61 -3.56 -31.37
CA LEU A 581 -10.17 -2.64 -30.31
C LEU A 581 -10.56 -3.16 -28.91
N VAL A 582 -11.79 -3.68 -28.78
CA VAL A 582 -12.26 -4.31 -27.52
C VAL A 582 -11.42 -5.54 -27.18
N GLU A 583 -11.13 -6.41 -28.17
CA GLU A 583 -10.27 -7.59 -27.98
C GLU A 583 -8.84 -7.18 -27.57
N ALA A 584 -8.27 -6.16 -28.24
CA ALA A 584 -6.94 -5.65 -27.91
C ALA A 584 -6.87 -5.03 -26.50
N ALA A 585 -7.92 -4.34 -26.05
CA ALA A 585 -8.02 -3.85 -24.69
C ALA A 585 -8.14 -5.00 -23.69
N ALA A 586 -8.97 -6.01 -23.97
CA ALA A 586 -9.12 -7.18 -23.11
C ALA A 586 -7.83 -7.98 -22.97
N ALA A 587 -7.04 -8.12 -24.04
CA ALA A 587 -5.75 -8.80 -24.02
C ALA A 587 -4.68 -8.09 -23.16
N GLN A 588 -4.81 -6.78 -22.97
CA GLN A 588 -3.90 -5.97 -22.14
C GLN A 588 -4.36 -5.82 -20.70
N MET A 589 -5.57 -6.27 -20.36
CA MET A 589 -6.10 -6.17 -19.01
C MET A 589 -5.28 -7.03 -18.04
N ARG A 590 -4.78 -6.41 -16.97
CA ARG A 590 -4.04 -7.13 -15.92
C ARG A 590 -5.01 -7.86 -14.98
N PRO A 591 -4.63 -9.01 -14.42
CA PRO A 591 -5.47 -9.76 -13.46
C PRO A 591 -5.86 -8.94 -12.23
N LYS A 592 -5.01 -7.99 -11.83
CA LYS A 592 -5.19 -7.14 -10.64
C LYS A 592 -5.80 -5.77 -10.94
N GLU A 593 -6.38 -5.56 -12.12
CA GLU A 593 -7.12 -4.33 -12.40
C GLU A 593 -8.29 -4.15 -11.41
N SER A 594 -8.62 -2.87 -11.12
CA SER A 594 -9.73 -2.55 -10.22
C SER A 594 -11.05 -3.12 -10.76
N VAL A 595 -11.96 -3.43 -9.83
CA VAL A 595 -13.31 -3.95 -10.17
C VAL A 595 -14.04 -3.00 -11.11
N ARG A 596 -13.85 -1.69 -10.94
CA ARG A 596 -14.44 -0.67 -11.81
C ARG A 596 -13.93 -0.76 -13.27
N ILE A 597 -12.63 -0.95 -13.48
CA ILE A 597 -12.04 -1.11 -14.81
C ILE A 597 -12.51 -2.41 -15.46
N LYS A 598 -12.57 -3.50 -14.67
CA LYS A 598 -13.12 -4.78 -15.14
C LYS A 598 -14.59 -4.65 -15.57
N ALA A 599 -15.41 -3.95 -14.75
CA ALA A 599 -16.81 -3.70 -15.09
C ALA A 599 -16.97 -2.87 -16.37
N LEU A 600 -16.13 -1.84 -16.55
CA LEU A 600 -16.13 -1.01 -17.75
C LEU A 600 -15.77 -1.81 -19.00
N LEU A 601 -14.78 -2.68 -18.91
CA LEU A 601 -14.39 -3.53 -20.04
C LEU A 601 -15.49 -4.54 -20.39
N GLU A 602 -16.13 -5.17 -19.38
CA GLU A 602 -17.30 -6.03 -19.62
C GLU A 602 -18.45 -5.27 -20.28
N GLU A 603 -18.71 -4.02 -19.89
CA GLU A 603 -19.67 -3.16 -20.58
C GLU A 603 -19.31 -2.98 -22.06
N PHE A 604 -18.05 -2.67 -22.37
CA PHE A 604 -17.61 -2.48 -23.74
C PHE A 604 -17.71 -3.76 -24.59
N GLN A 605 -17.40 -4.90 -23.99
CA GLN A 605 -17.57 -6.22 -24.64
C GLN A 605 -19.07 -6.49 -24.93
N GLY A 606 -19.96 -6.17 -23.99
CA GLY A 606 -21.39 -6.27 -24.18
C GLY A 606 -21.90 -5.35 -25.29
N ARG A 607 -21.46 -4.09 -25.32
CA ARG A 607 -21.82 -3.12 -26.38
C ARG A 607 -21.31 -3.55 -27.76
N ALA A 608 -20.10 -4.09 -27.86
CA ALA A 608 -19.56 -4.66 -29.09
C ALA A 608 -20.38 -5.87 -29.58
N ALA A 609 -20.77 -6.76 -28.67
CA ALA A 609 -21.60 -7.91 -28.97
C ALA A 609 -23.01 -7.51 -29.51
N LEU A 610 -23.60 -6.39 -29.02
CA LEU A 610 -24.88 -5.85 -29.55
C LEU A 610 -24.83 -5.48 -31.03
N LEU A 611 -23.65 -5.24 -31.60
CA LEU A 611 -23.51 -4.95 -33.02
C LEU A 611 -23.82 -6.16 -33.91
N ALA A 612 -23.96 -7.36 -33.35
CA ALA A 612 -24.30 -8.59 -34.02
C ALA A 612 -25.60 -9.18 -33.43
N PRO A 613 -26.73 -9.18 -34.15
CA PRO A 613 -27.99 -9.73 -33.63
C PRO A 613 -27.91 -11.17 -33.14
N ALA A 614 -27.00 -11.98 -33.72
CA ALA A 614 -26.74 -13.35 -33.29
C ALA A 614 -25.97 -13.48 -31.96
N LYS A 615 -25.47 -12.39 -31.38
CA LYS A 615 -24.68 -12.36 -30.14
C LYS A 615 -25.43 -11.73 -28.94
N LEU A 616 -26.76 -11.64 -28.97
CA LEU A 616 -27.55 -10.98 -27.91
C LEU A 616 -27.39 -11.66 -26.54
N ASP A 617 -27.35 -13.00 -26.50
CA ASP A 617 -27.12 -13.73 -25.25
C ASP A 617 -25.72 -13.45 -24.68
N LEU A 618 -24.71 -13.36 -25.55
CA LEU A 618 -23.34 -12.99 -25.15
C LEU A 618 -23.30 -11.56 -24.60
N ALA A 619 -24.01 -10.62 -25.25
CA ALA A 619 -24.12 -9.26 -24.80
C ALA A 619 -24.78 -9.17 -23.41
N ALA A 620 -25.89 -9.89 -23.19
CA ALA A 620 -26.55 -9.96 -21.90
C ALA A 620 -25.59 -10.46 -20.81
N GLY A 621 -24.85 -11.56 -21.06
CA GLY A 621 -23.89 -12.11 -20.12
C GLY A 621 -22.76 -11.14 -19.75
N HIS A 622 -22.28 -10.32 -20.69
CA HIS A 622 -21.28 -9.26 -20.40
C HIS A 622 -21.88 -8.14 -19.53
N PHE A 623 -23.08 -7.66 -19.83
CA PHE A 623 -23.72 -6.64 -19.00
C PHE A 623 -24.06 -7.14 -17.60
N GLU A 624 -24.50 -8.39 -17.46
CA GLU A 624 -24.71 -9.02 -16.16
C GLU A 624 -23.42 -9.05 -15.32
N ARG A 625 -22.29 -9.44 -15.92
CA ARG A 625 -20.98 -9.42 -15.24
C ARG A 625 -20.54 -8.02 -14.89
N SER A 626 -20.73 -7.05 -15.77
CA SER A 626 -20.46 -5.62 -15.48
C SER A 626 -21.25 -5.13 -14.27
N ILE A 627 -22.53 -5.43 -14.20
CA ILE A 627 -23.42 -5.03 -13.09
C ILE A 627 -23.03 -5.79 -11.80
N ALA A 628 -22.69 -7.08 -11.90
CA ALA A 628 -22.22 -7.86 -10.76
C ALA A 628 -20.90 -7.32 -10.16
N LEU A 629 -20.01 -6.84 -11.02
CA LEU A 629 -18.75 -6.21 -10.62
C LEU A 629 -18.97 -4.81 -10.02
N ASN A 630 -19.93 -4.04 -10.53
CA ASN A 630 -20.23 -2.68 -10.07
C ASN A 630 -21.74 -2.46 -9.91
N PRO A 631 -22.37 -2.90 -8.81
CA PRO A 631 -23.82 -2.88 -8.63
C PRO A 631 -24.41 -1.50 -8.28
N GLN A 632 -23.75 -0.41 -8.63
CA GLN A 632 -24.18 0.95 -8.34
C GLN A 632 -25.35 1.38 -9.24
N PRO A 633 -26.29 2.23 -8.75
CA PRO A 633 -27.42 2.73 -9.56
C PRO A 633 -27.02 3.46 -10.85
N GLY A 634 -25.82 4.04 -10.88
CA GLY A 634 -25.25 4.70 -12.06
C GLY A 634 -24.47 3.78 -13.01
N ASN A 635 -24.59 2.45 -12.90
CA ASN A 635 -23.92 1.54 -13.83
C ASN A 635 -24.54 1.64 -15.22
N THR A 636 -23.74 2.06 -16.18
CA THR A 636 -24.13 2.30 -17.58
C THR A 636 -24.52 1.04 -18.35
N SER A 637 -24.28 -0.15 -17.80
CA SER A 637 -24.70 -1.45 -18.36
C SER A 637 -26.18 -1.78 -18.10
N VAL A 638 -26.85 -1.11 -17.14
CA VAL A 638 -28.22 -1.47 -16.71
C VAL A 638 -29.23 -1.25 -17.84
N CYS A 639 -29.20 -0.11 -18.48
CA CYS A 639 -30.12 0.19 -19.60
C CYS A 639 -29.87 -0.70 -20.84
N PRO A 640 -28.63 -0.90 -21.31
CA PRO A 640 -28.34 -1.86 -22.37
C PRO A 640 -28.81 -3.29 -22.03
N LEU A 641 -28.60 -3.77 -20.82
CA LEU A 641 -29.06 -5.09 -20.39
C LEU A 641 -30.56 -5.22 -20.42
N TYR A 642 -31.32 -4.22 -19.92
CA TYR A 642 -32.78 -4.19 -19.97
C TYR A 642 -33.28 -4.28 -21.40
N LYS A 643 -32.71 -3.47 -22.32
CA LYS A 643 -33.08 -3.50 -23.75
C LYS A 643 -32.77 -4.84 -24.38
N THR A 644 -31.64 -5.48 -24.01
CA THR A 644 -31.23 -6.80 -24.51
C THR A 644 -32.19 -7.88 -24.06
N TYR A 645 -32.62 -7.90 -22.79
CA TYR A 645 -33.62 -8.84 -22.29
C TYR A 645 -34.99 -8.67 -23.02
N ARG A 646 -35.38 -7.43 -23.29
CA ARG A 646 -36.60 -7.17 -24.07
C ARG A 646 -36.51 -7.74 -25.50
N GLN A 647 -35.35 -7.63 -26.14
CA GLN A 647 -35.10 -8.21 -27.46
C GLN A 647 -35.07 -9.72 -27.47
N LEU A 648 -34.53 -10.32 -26.38
CA LEU A 648 -34.50 -11.78 -26.17
C LEU A 648 -35.83 -12.36 -25.70
N ASN A 649 -36.87 -11.54 -25.47
CA ASN A 649 -38.16 -11.91 -24.89
C ASN A 649 -38.09 -12.54 -23.50
N VAL A 650 -37.08 -12.20 -22.71
CA VAL A 650 -36.88 -12.69 -21.31
C VAL A 650 -37.50 -11.68 -20.34
N GLN A 651 -38.85 -11.60 -20.34
CA GLN A 651 -39.61 -10.60 -19.58
C GLN A 651 -39.35 -10.66 -18.07
N ALA A 652 -39.28 -11.84 -17.49
CA ALA A 652 -39.07 -12.02 -16.06
C ALA A 652 -37.71 -11.39 -15.60
N SER A 653 -36.63 -11.54 -16.38
CA SER A 653 -35.34 -10.93 -16.09
C SER A 653 -35.34 -9.41 -16.28
N ALA A 654 -36.09 -8.91 -17.26
CA ALA A 654 -36.26 -7.48 -17.46
C ALA A 654 -37.05 -6.84 -16.30
N ASP A 655 -38.07 -7.50 -15.78
CA ASP A 655 -38.88 -7.02 -14.65
C ASP A 655 -38.12 -7.10 -13.32
N ASP A 656 -37.31 -8.14 -13.13
CA ASP A 656 -36.38 -8.24 -11.98
C ASP A 656 -35.37 -7.09 -11.99
N LEU A 657 -34.76 -6.80 -13.14
CA LEU A 657 -33.82 -5.72 -13.28
C LEU A 657 -34.46 -4.35 -12.94
N LEU A 658 -35.71 -4.11 -13.43
CA LEU A 658 -36.48 -2.91 -13.08
C LEU A 658 -36.73 -2.77 -11.59
N SER A 659 -37.04 -3.88 -10.90
CA SER A 659 -37.26 -3.85 -9.46
C SER A 659 -35.98 -3.54 -8.65
N ARG A 660 -34.85 -4.03 -9.12
CA ARG A 660 -33.52 -3.82 -8.47
C ARG A 660 -33.01 -2.38 -8.58
N PHE A 661 -33.41 -1.64 -9.57
CA PHE A 661 -32.94 -0.27 -9.87
C PHE A 661 -34.05 0.78 -9.83
N ASP A 662 -35.07 0.59 -8.98
CA ASP A 662 -36.18 1.55 -8.70
C ASP A 662 -36.91 2.06 -9.93
N GLY A 663 -36.98 1.28 -11.00
CA GLY A 663 -37.72 1.62 -12.22
C GLY A 663 -37.07 2.69 -13.13
N LYS A 664 -35.95 3.28 -12.74
CA LYS A 664 -35.21 4.31 -13.50
C LYS A 664 -34.02 3.70 -14.21
N ILE A 665 -34.24 3.01 -15.30
CA ILE A 665 -33.18 2.21 -15.95
C ILE A 665 -32.61 2.91 -17.21
N CYS A 666 -33.38 3.73 -17.92
CA CYS A 666 -32.99 4.28 -19.21
C CYS A 666 -33.28 5.78 -19.37
N ASP A 667 -33.41 6.52 -18.29
CA ASP A 667 -33.63 7.98 -18.30
C ASP A 667 -32.30 8.73 -18.45
#